data_f8ff05388d0fc767b571bb53ae8ad7db
#
_entry.id   f8ff05388d0fc767b571bb53ae8ad7db
#
_cell.length_a   1.000
_cell.length_b   1.000
_cell.length_c   1.000
_cell.angle_alpha   90.00
_cell.angle_beta   90.00
_cell.angle_gamma   90.00
#
_symmetry.space_group_name_H-M   'P 1'
#
loop_
_entity.id
_entity.type
_entity.pdbx_description
1 polymer ?
#
loop_
_entity_poly.entity_id
_entity_poly.type
_entity_poly.pdbx_seq_one_letter_code
_entity_poly.pdbx_strand_id
1 'polypeptide(L)'
;MFKYRMSVIVPVYNCEDYLASCLDSLLRQTISKDELEVLLIDDGSKDGSLGICKEYAEKHDIFKVFSLENGGVSATRNFGIEHAQGQYITYLDSDDTLTDNTLKTVADFFDRHFDEIDLVTYKIVPYYGEQKFALHYRYKLLKKTGVYDLEDPEYCYITQTTMNICVKNLGEGKNVLFDTSLAFHEDQKYCFDVLSDKLKIGFCSRPEYLYLRRPGSTTGKKGYAYYIFENTMAMWEEMFGRYEGHVPSYLQSLYINDINWKSTQDILLPYSYPKDEFDRAVGRINALLDRVDDSVILNHPYMDLYHKHFLLRIKGCDKMSVAADKKNLRVLYDGEEVYSADKVPIVVNSFKVFGETLHVDAFLKCVIFDYVEKPRVFIIKGGAREEIELTHSNYEYYRAGIKTATFWRLRFDIDVTKTKKFELEVETCGNTYKLSYYFGPHVPLTQDKGQKIFFRDNRRYKEKNGVFTISSSPALNNAFYKLLVAFYNMLYFGFKNPRIVYNRLLALTFKGSGPIWLYLDRYGVFDNAYDQFKHDFSKKDGVKRYYILNDCDRDKLDERFTPEEKKNVVMFHSKLHKQLYFNCDKIITSFSNLSNVSPFGAGPTRWYADLVKFELVYLQHGILHASLRSLYDKEHCSIDRVVVSSGFEIENFQKNYGFAERELIKSCMPRYDSMEPSGKKKNRIVFSPSWRSNLIGALVNNEREVLPEVFMESDFFKQVSAFLNSERLHDMLEKNDLYLDFKNHPIFKCYNHLFDIKNDRVCTDNFDTNIDEYRLMITD
;
A
#
# COMPACT_ATOMS: atom_id res chain seq x y z
N MET A 1 -5.74 -11.37 48.40
CA MET A 1 -5.73 -12.67 47.70
C MET A 1 -6.67 -12.57 46.52
N PHE A 2 -6.20 -12.82 45.32
CA PHE A 2 -7.04 -12.74 44.12
C PHE A 2 -8.12 -13.83 44.12
N LYS A 3 -9.32 -13.49 43.62
CA LYS A 3 -10.45 -14.42 43.58
C LYS A 3 -10.35 -15.38 42.40
N TYR A 4 -9.81 -14.90 41.28
CA TYR A 4 -9.62 -15.66 40.04
C TYR A 4 -8.13 -15.70 39.68
N ARG A 5 -7.75 -16.62 38.82
CA ARG A 5 -6.41 -16.65 38.25
C ARG A 5 -6.27 -15.68 37.08
N MET A 6 -7.35 -15.50 36.29
CA MET A 6 -7.36 -14.67 35.09
C MET A 6 -8.61 -13.81 35.01
N SER A 7 -8.43 -12.52 34.74
CA SER A 7 -9.47 -11.59 34.28
C SER A 7 -9.27 -11.30 32.83
N VAL A 8 -10.31 -11.44 32.00
CA VAL A 8 -10.33 -11.00 30.59
C VAL A 8 -11.17 -9.75 30.49
N ILE A 9 -10.60 -8.66 30.02
CA ILE A 9 -11.28 -7.39 29.76
C ILE A 9 -11.69 -7.35 28.30
N VAL A 10 -12.99 -7.21 28.03
CA VAL A 10 -13.58 -7.11 26.69
C VAL A 10 -14.30 -5.77 26.57
N PRO A 11 -13.67 -4.77 25.93
CA PRO A 11 -14.36 -3.51 25.60
C PRO A 11 -15.36 -3.76 24.47
N VAL A 12 -16.59 -3.30 24.64
CA VAL A 12 -17.70 -3.54 23.70
C VAL A 12 -18.26 -2.20 23.23
N TYR A 13 -18.25 -1.96 21.90
CA TYR A 13 -18.89 -0.79 21.31
C TYR A 13 -19.33 -1.04 19.87
N ASN A 14 -20.64 -1.07 19.62
CA ASN A 14 -21.25 -1.25 18.31
C ASN A 14 -20.63 -2.43 17.48
N CYS A 15 -20.71 -3.65 18.03
CA CYS A 15 -20.07 -4.85 17.47
C CYS A 15 -20.98 -6.10 17.45
N GLU A 16 -22.31 -5.91 17.37
CA GLU A 16 -23.30 -6.98 17.43
C GLU A 16 -23.03 -8.15 16.47
N ASP A 17 -22.47 -7.86 15.28
CA ASP A 17 -22.16 -8.88 14.25
C ASP A 17 -21.02 -9.83 14.64
N TYR A 18 -20.12 -9.42 15.54
CA TYR A 18 -18.87 -10.14 15.86
C TYR A 18 -18.82 -10.67 17.28
N LEU A 19 -19.52 -10.00 18.21
CA LEU A 19 -19.41 -10.20 19.63
C LEU A 19 -19.67 -11.64 20.06
N ALA A 20 -20.68 -12.31 19.50
CA ALA A 20 -20.98 -13.71 19.82
C ALA A 20 -19.80 -14.64 19.55
N SER A 21 -19.08 -14.45 18.41
CA SER A 21 -17.90 -15.24 18.08
C SER A 21 -16.75 -15.02 19.06
N CYS A 22 -16.56 -13.77 19.52
CA CYS A 22 -15.61 -13.39 20.55
C CYS A 22 -15.90 -14.14 21.85
N LEU A 23 -17.14 -14.05 22.38
CA LEU A 23 -17.55 -14.67 23.64
C LEU A 23 -17.51 -16.20 23.59
N ASP A 24 -17.89 -16.82 22.48
CA ASP A 24 -17.75 -18.24 22.25
C ASP A 24 -16.30 -18.72 22.32
N SER A 25 -15.35 -17.89 21.84
CA SER A 25 -13.93 -18.22 21.95
C SER A 25 -13.44 -18.27 23.40
N LEU A 26 -14.04 -17.48 24.30
CA LEU A 26 -13.75 -17.47 25.73
C LEU A 26 -14.41 -18.66 26.45
N LEU A 27 -15.60 -19.09 26.01
CA LEU A 27 -16.24 -20.30 26.52
C LEU A 27 -15.45 -21.58 26.21
N ARG A 28 -14.76 -21.61 25.03
CA ARG A 28 -13.92 -22.75 24.62
C ARG A 28 -12.56 -22.80 25.32
N GLN A 29 -12.18 -21.79 26.11
CA GLN A 29 -10.89 -21.80 26.80
C GLN A 29 -10.74 -22.99 27.76
N THR A 30 -9.53 -23.57 27.76
CA THR A 30 -9.19 -24.76 28.57
C THR A 30 -8.81 -24.44 30.01
N ILE A 31 -8.73 -23.20 30.43
CA ILE A 31 -8.63 -22.77 31.82
C ILE A 31 -9.92 -23.13 32.55
N SER A 32 -9.84 -23.51 33.86
CA SER A 32 -11.03 -23.79 34.65
C SER A 32 -11.95 -22.56 34.72
N LYS A 33 -13.27 -22.78 34.59
CA LYS A 33 -14.24 -21.69 34.69
C LYS A 33 -14.25 -21.02 36.07
N ASP A 34 -13.89 -21.76 37.12
CA ASP A 34 -13.75 -21.22 38.46
C ASP A 34 -12.50 -20.32 38.65
N GLU A 35 -11.55 -20.45 37.76
CA GLU A 35 -10.34 -19.62 37.73
C GLU A 35 -10.44 -18.41 36.79
N LEU A 36 -11.55 -18.25 36.07
CA LEU A 36 -11.74 -17.27 35.01
C LEU A 36 -12.90 -16.32 35.31
N GLU A 37 -12.67 -15.02 35.13
CA GLU A 37 -13.73 -14.05 34.96
C GLU A 37 -13.55 -13.29 33.66
N VAL A 38 -14.65 -12.87 33.05
CA VAL A 38 -14.69 -12.04 31.82
C VAL A 38 -15.53 -10.80 32.10
N LEU A 39 -14.90 -9.64 31.99
CA LEU A 39 -15.53 -8.34 32.19
C LEU A 39 -15.94 -7.79 30.83
N LEU A 40 -17.25 -7.84 30.55
CA LEU A 40 -17.87 -7.28 29.35
C LEU A 40 -18.26 -5.84 29.65
N ILE A 41 -17.57 -4.87 29.06
CA ILE A 41 -17.75 -3.46 29.37
C ILE A 41 -18.26 -2.75 28.15
N ASP A 42 -19.57 -2.50 28.15
CA ASP A 42 -20.26 -1.77 27.07
C ASP A 42 -20.01 -0.27 27.22
N ASP A 43 -19.40 0.34 26.20
CA ASP A 43 -19.05 1.75 26.10
C ASP A 43 -20.17 2.57 25.44
N GLY A 44 -21.42 2.33 25.85
CA GLY A 44 -22.59 3.04 25.35
C GLY A 44 -22.99 2.66 23.93
N SER A 45 -23.00 1.37 23.61
CA SER A 45 -23.44 0.85 22.31
C SER A 45 -24.87 1.25 21.97
N LYS A 46 -25.10 1.52 20.67
CA LYS A 46 -26.41 1.90 20.11
C LYS A 46 -27.07 0.78 19.30
N ASP A 47 -26.35 -0.35 19.11
CA ASP A 47 -26.81 -1.56 18.44
C ASP A 47 -27.20 -2.65 19.45
N GLY A 48 -27.35 -3.90 19.01
CA GLY A 48 -27.69 -5.05 19.85
C GLY A 48 -26.61 -5.56 20.79
N SER A 49 -25.40 -4.96 20.79
CA SER A 49 -24.23 -5.46 21.52
C SER A 49 -24.48 -5.66 23.03
N LEU A 50 -25.07 -4.69 23.71
CA LEU A 50 -25.40 -4.79 25.17
C LEU A 50 -26.39 -5.94 25.44
N GLY A 51 -27.34 -6.16 24.53
CA GLY A 51 -28.30 -7.28 24.61
C GLY A 51 -27.58 -8.62 24.58
N ILE A 52 -26.64 -8.80 23.68
CA ILE A 52 -25.81 -10.03 23.57
C ILE A 52 -24.99 -10.23 24.84
N CYS A 53 -24.35 -9.18 25.38
CA CYS A 53 -23.59 -9.27 26.64
C CYS A 53 -24.46 -9.82 27.79
N LYS A 54 -25.67 -9.28 27.95
CA LYS A 54 -26.61 -9.71 29.00
C LYS A 54 -27.05 -11.15 28.80
N GLU A 55 -27.37 -11.58 27.59
CA GLU A 55 -27.76 -12.94 27.25
C GLU A 55 -26.67 -13.96 27.66
N TYR A 56 -25.38 -13.63 27.34
CA TYR A 56 -24.26 -14.50 27.71
C TYR A 56 -24.03 -14.54 29.23
N ALA A 57 -24.18 -13.43 29.92
CA ALA A 57 -24.03 -13.37 31.39
C ALA A 57 -25.14 -14.12 32.12
N GLU A 58 -26.38 -14.15 31.59
CA GLU A 58 -27.47 -14.96 32.15
C GLU A 58 -27.23 -16.46 32.01
N LYS A 59 -26.51 -16.89 30.96
CA LYS A 59 -26.24 -18.29 30.67
C LYS A 59 -24.95 -18.83 31.29
N HIS A 60 -23.99 -17.96 31.60
CA HIS A 60 -22.64 -18.37 31.97
C HIS A 60 -22.04 -17.44 33.03
N ASP A 61 -21.80 -17.95 34.23
CA ASP A 61 -21.35 -17.22 35.42
C ASP A 61 -19.97 -16.55 35.29
N ILE A 62 -19.19 -16.91 34.28
CA ILE A 62 -17.87 -16.29 34.02
C ILE A 62 -17.99 -14.86 33.49
N PHE A 63 -19.11 -14.48 32.89
CA PHE A 63 -19.32 -13.15 32.30
C PHE A 63 -19.96 -12.20 33.32
N LYS A 64 -19.36 -11.00 33.41
CA LYS A 64 -19.89 -9.87 34.20
C LYS A 64 -20.06 -8.69 33.28
N VAL A 65 -21.24 -8.11 33.23
CA VAL A 65 -21.60 -7.00 32.31
C VAL A 65 -21.65 -5.70 33.08
N PHE A 66 -20.98 -4.71 32.48
CA PHE A 66 -21.03 -3.31 32.91
C PHE A 66 -21.44 -2.46 31.70
N SER A 67 -22.19 -1.40 31.92
CA SER A 67 -22.57 -0.45 30.87
C SER A 67 -22.21 0.94 31.31
N LEU A 68 -21.45 1.64 30.50
CA LEU A 68 -20.91 2.97 30.75
C LEU A 68 -21.47 3.96 29.73
N GLU A 69 -21.34 5.26 30.02
CA GLU A 69 -21.42 6.28 28.97
C GLU A 69 -20.15 6.20 28.10
N ASN A 70 -20.29 6.50 26.81
CA ASN A 70 -19.17 6.39 25.88
C ASN A 70 -17.99 7.28 26.30
N GLY A 71 -16.90 6.66 26.69
CA GLY A 71 -15.65 7.29 27.13
C GLY A 71 -14.43 6.87 26.30
N GLY A 72 -14.63 5.98 25.31
CA GLY A 72 -13.60 5.43 24.47
C GLY A 72 -12.88 4.22 25.06
N VAL A 73 -12.15 3.49 24.20
CA VAL A 73 -11.55 2.19 24.53
C VAL A 73 -10.58 2.24 25.73
N SER A 74 -9.81 3.31 25.88
CA SER A 74 -8.88 3.49 27.00
C SER A 74 -9.62 3.58 28.35
N ALA A 75 -10.68 4.39 28.42
CA ALA A 75 -11.50 4.54 29.62
C ALA A 75 -12.19 3.21 29.98
N THR A 76 -12.71 2.51 28.97
CA THR A 76 -13.36 1.22 29.10
C THR A 76 -12.40 0.15 29.64
N ARG A 77 -11.16 0.09 29.09
CA ARG A 77 -10.11 -0.83 29.58
C ARG A 77 -9.68 -0.47 31.01
N ASN A 78 -9.56 0.82 31.36
CA ASN A 78 -9.22 1.27 32.72
C ASN A 78 -10.29 0.84 33.74
N PHE A 79 -11.57 1.02 33.40
CA PHE A 79 -12.66 0.52 34.25
C PHE A 79 -12.54 -0.99 34.47
N GLY A 80 -12.19 -1.74 33.43
CA GLY A 80 -11.95 -3.18 33.54
C GLY A 80 -10.77 -3.53 34.44
N ILE A 81 -9.66 -2.79 34.37
CA ILE A 81 -8.48 -2.99 35.24
C ILE A 81 -8.84 -2.75 36.69
N GLU A 82 -9.60 -1.72 37.00
CA GLU A 82 -10.02 -1.39 38.38
C GLU A 82 -10.97 -2.44 38.99
N HIS A 83 -11.75 -3.13 38.14
CA HIS A 83 -12.73 -4.15 38.60
C HIS A 83 -12.20 -5.58 38.47
N ALA A 84 -11.01 -5.80 37.93
CA ALA A 84 -10.41 -7.11 37.75
C ALA A 84 -10.02 -7.76 39.10
N GLN A 85 -10.51 -8.96 39.35
CA GLN A 85 -10.23 -9.74 40.56
C GLN A 85 -9.29 -10.93 40.31
N GLY A 86 -8.79 -11.09 39.07
CA GLY A 86 -7.83 -12.11 38.69
C GLY A 86 -6.40 -11.71 39.02
N GLN A 87 -5.53 -12.70 39.28
CA GLN A 87 -4.10 -12.53 39.49
C GLN A 87 -3.42 -11.93 38.22
N TYR A 88 -3.94 -12.28 37.06
CA TYR A 88 -3.50 -11.81 35.76
C TYR A 88 -4.64 -11.11 35.00
N ILE A 89 -4.31 -10.10 34.20
CA ILE A 89 -5.26 -9.37 33.37
C ILE A 89 -4.83 -9.55 31.92
N THR A 90 -5.79 -9.91 31.05
CA THR A 90 -5.60 -9.94 29.61
C THR A 90 -6.74 -9.22 28.90
N TYR A 91 -6.53 -8.88 27.64
CA TYR A 91 -7.46 -8.07 26.86
C TYR A 91 -7.89 -8.84 25.61
N LEU A 92 -9.15 -8.65 25.21
CA LEU A 92 -9.67 -9.20 23.96
C LEU A 92 -10.65 -8.19 23.37
N ASP A 93 -10.35 -7.66 22.17
CA ASP A 93 -11.27 -6.78 21.49
C ASP A 93 -12.50 -7.55 20.99
N SER A 94 -13.67 -6.94 21.04
CA SER A 94 -14.97 -7.60 20.87
C SER A 94 -15.25 -8.15 19.48
N ASP A 95 -14.41 -7.84 18.50
CA ASP A 95 -14.46 -8.38 17.13
C ASP A 95 -13.39 -9.47 16.87
N ASP A 96 -12.55 -9.81 17.86
CA ASP A 96 -11.46 -10.75 17.77
C ASP A 96 -11.73 -12.05 18.52
N THR A 97 -10.86 -13.06 18.37
CA THR A 97 -11.02 -14.36 19.04
C THR A 97 -9.68 -14.92 19.51
N LEU A 98 -9.73 -15.83 20.51
CA LEU A 98 -8.56 -16.56 21.00
C LEU A 98 -8.61 -18.04 20.61
N THR A 99 -7.43 -18.66 20.42
CA THR A 99 -7.35 -20.13 20.34
C THR A 99 -7.61 -20.77 21.70
N ASP A 100 -8.20 -21.99 21.74
CA ASP A 100 -8.83 -22.60 22.91
C ASP A 100 -7.93 -22.78 24.13
N ASN A 101 -6.61 -22.90 23.96
CA ASN A 101 -5.65 -23.10 25.05
C ASN A 101 -4.86 -21.84 25.44
N THR A 102 -5.25 -20.68 24.95
CA THR A 102 -4.50 -19.43 25.11
C THR A 102 -4.37 -19.03 26.58
N LEU A 103 -5.48 -18.83 27.25
CA LEU A 103 -5.49 -18.31 28.65
C LEU A 103 -4.73 -19.21 29.61
N LYS A 104 -4.96 -20.54 29.54
CA LYS A 104 -4.25 -21.49 30.39
C LYS A 104 -2.75 -21.48 30.12
N THR A 105 -2.33 -21.52 28.84
CA THR A 105 -0.92 -21.60 28.51
C THR A 105 -0.17 -20.35 28.97
N VAL A 106 -0.79 -19.16 28.81
CA VAL A 106 -0.22 -17.89 29.23
C VAL A 106 -0.12 -17.81 30.74
N ALA A 107 -1.17 -18.19 31.49
CA ALA A 107 -1.14 -18.20 32.94
C ALA A 107 -0.09 -19.18 33.49
N ASP A 108 -0.02 -20.42 32.96
CA ASP A 108 0.99 -21.40 33.36
C ASP A 108 2.42 -20.96 33.08
N PHE A 109 2.63 -20.17 32.04
CA PHE A 109 3.93 -19.55 31.73
C PHE A 109 4.25 -18.42 32.70
N PHE A 110 3.25 -17.59 32.99
CA PHE A 110 3.40 -16.46 33.91
C PHE A 110 3.74 -16.92 35.32
N ASP A 111 3.06 -17.96 35.83
CA ASP A 111 3.34 -18.52 37.18
C ASP A 111 4.80 -18.96 37.34
N ARG A 112 5.40 -19.54 36.29
CA ARG A 112 6.80 -20.01 36.30
C ARG A 112 7.81 -18.90 36.29
N HIS A 113 7.43 -17.70 35.79
CA HIS A 113 8.30 -16.55 35.62
C HIS A 113 7.79 -15.32 36.39
N PHE A 114 6.98 -15.54 37.41
CA PHE A 114 6.23 -14.49 38.12
C PHE A 114 7.11 -13.34 38.60
N ASP A 115 8.27 -13.63 39.20
CA ASP A 115 9.16 -12.58 39.70
C ASP A 115 10.02 -11.93 38.60
N GLU A 116 10.17 -12.61 37.46
CA GLU A 116 11.07 -12.20 36.38
C GLU A 116 10.46 -11.19 35.42
N ILE A 117 9.14 -11.31 35.15
CA ILE A 117 8.45 -10.53 34.13
C ILE A 117 7.14 -9.92 34.66
N ASP A 118 6.68 -8.84 34.01
CA ASP A 118 5.41 -8.19 34.33
C ASP A 118 4.41 -8.27 33.15
N LEU A 119 4.87 -8.69 31.97
CA LEU A 119 4.07 -8.85 30.77
C LEU A 119 4.47 -10.11 30.01
N VAL A 120 3.46 -10.85 29.55
CA VAL A 120 3.58 -11.97 28.61
C VAL A 120 2.83 -11.64 27.33
N THR A 121 3.47 -11.82 26.18
CA THR A 121 2.84 -11.70 24.87
C THR A 121 2.74 -13.05 24.15
N TYR A 122 1.89 -13.13 23.16
CA TYR A 122 1.71 -14.30 22.31
C TYR A 122 1.42 -13.85 20.85
N LYS A 123 1.21 -14.80 19.93
CA LYS A 123 1.06 -14.42 18.51
C LYS A 123 -0.26 -13.70 18.25
N ILE A 124 -0.20 -12.62 17.48
CA ILE A 124 -1.36 -12.02 16.83
C ILE A 124 -1.35 -12.40 15.35
N VAL A 125 -2.45 -12.99 14.87
CA VAL A 125 -2.61 -13.54 13.54
C VAL A 125 -3.73 -12.80 12.83
N PRO A 126 -3.41 -11.84 11.93
CA PRO A 126 -4.43 -11.14 11.17
C PRO A 126 -5.12 -12.08 10.19
N TYR A 127 -6.46 -12.02 10.10
CA TYR A 127 -7.23 -12.82 9.14
C TYR A 127 -8.45 -12.07 8.60
N TYR A 128 -8.98 -12.56 7.45
CA TYR A 128 -10.27 -12.17 6.88
C TYR A 128 -10.89 -13.35 6.16
N GLY A 129 -12.06 -13.79 6.61
CA GLY A 129 -12.62 -15.07 6.17
C GLY A 129 -11.65 -16.23 6.45
N GLU A 130 -11.33 -17.02 5.43
CA GLU A 130 -10.36 -18.13 5.55
C GLU A 130 -8.90 -17.68 5.32
N GLN A 131 -8.66 -16.44 4.91
CA GLN A 131 -7.32 -15.96 4.58
C GLN A 131 -6.60 -15.43 5.81
N LYS A 132 -5.46 -16.06 6.15
CA LYS A 132 -4.49 -15.52 7.12
C LYS A 132 -3.45 -14.65 6.42
N PHE A 133 -3.09 -13.52 7.05
CA PHE A 133 -2.07 -12.60 6.54
C PHE A 133 -0.70 -12.86 7.19
N ALA A 134 0.33 -12.19 6.65
CA ALA A 134 1.69 -12.31 7.18
C ALA A 134 1.77 -11.80 8.63
N LEU A 135 2.52 -12.51 9.45
CA LEU A 135 2.81 -12.11 10.83
C LEU A 135 3.75 -10.91 10.86
N HIS A 136 3.66 -10.11 11.92
CA HIS A 136 4.57 -9.01 12.18
C HIS A 136 6.03 -9.50 12.30
N TYR A 137 7.00 -8.69 11.89
CA TYR A 137 8.42 -9.06 11.87
C TYR A 137 8.97 -9.47 13.27
N ARG A 138 8.40 -8.93 14.36
CA ARG A 138 8.82 -9.26 15.73
C ARG A 138 8.84 -10.77 16.01
N TYR A 139 8.00 -11.56 15.33
CA TYR A 139 8.00 -13.02 15.47
C TYR A 139 9.17 -13.72 14.79
N LYS A 140 10.01 -12.98 14.07
CA LYS A 140 11.31 -13.47 13.61
C LYS A 140 12.38 -13.38 14.71
N LEU A 141 12.17 -12.49 15.69
CA LEU A 141 12.96 -12.39 16.93
C LEU A 141 12.40 -13.33 17.98
N LEU A 142 11.09 -13.27 18.24
CA LEU A 142 10.34 -14.16 19.16
C LEU A 142 10.13 -15.55 18.53
N LYS A 143 11.17 -16.39 18.50
CA LYS A 143 11.11 -17.70 17.83
C LYS A 143 10.59 -18.81 18.72
N LYS A 144 10.87 -18.77 20.01
CA LYS A 144 10.58 -19.82 20.97
C LYS A 144 9.90 -19.23 22.19
N THR A 145 9.12 -20.07 22.90
CA THR A 145 8.60 -19.71 24.22
C THR A 145 9.76 -19.47 25.20
N GLY A 146 9.74 -18.32 25.87
CA GLY A 146 10.81 -17.92 26.80
C GLY A 146 10.67 -16.47 27.26
N VAL A 147 11.61 -16.03 28.09
CA VAL A 147 11.76 -14.64 28.51
C VAL A 147 12.85 -14.00 27.67
N TYR A 148 12.63 -12.76 27.24
CA TYR A 148 13.52 -11.98 26.40
C TYR A 148 13.84 -10.67 27.10
N ASP A 149 15.13 -10.34 27.18
CA ASP A 149 15.63 -9.10 27.74
C ASP A 149 15.58 -8.01 26.67
N LEU A 150 14.83 -6.94 26.87
CA LEU A 150 14.61 -5.88 25.90
C LEU A 150 15.78 -4.85 25.84
N GLU A 151 16.75 -4.96 26.75
CA GLU A 151 18.00 -4.20 26.66
C GLU A 151 19.09 -4.98 25.91
N ASP A 152 18.86 -6.25 25.60
CA ASP A 152 19.76 -7.01 24.72
C ASP A 152 19.73 -6.44 23.31
N PRO A 153 20.91 -6.18 22.70
CA PRO A 153 21.01 -5.61 21.34
C PRO A 153 20.29 -6.40 20.25
N GLU A 154 20.03 -7.69 20.42
CA GLU A 154 19.24 -8.50 19.50
C GLU A 154 17.72 -8.30 19.73
N TYR A 155 17.29 -8.12 20.98
CA TYR A 155 15.86 -8.15 21.34
C TYR A 155 15.24 -6.78 21.61
N CYS A 156 16.01 -5.70 21.72
CA CYS A 156 15.46 -4.34 21.87
C CYS A 156 14.55 -3.91 20.69
N TYR A 157 14.58 -4.62 19.56
CA TYR A 157 13.72 -4.40 18.39
C TYR A 157 12.40 -5.18 18.43
N ILE A 158 12.08 -5.84 19.53
CA ILE A 158 10.77 -6.47 19.75
C ILE A 158 9.73 -5.37 20.00
N THR A 159 9.03 -4.94 18.96
CA THR A 159 7.99 -3.91 19.09
C THR A 159 6.68 -4.50 19.62
N GLN A 160 6.43 -4.37 20.93
CA GLN A 160 5.14 -4.74 21.52
C GLN A 160 4.22 -3.50 21.53
N THR A 161 3.24 -3.48 20.64
CA THR A 161 2.35 -2.34 20.38
C THR A 161 0.90 -2.79 20.15
N THR A 162 0.51 -3.94 20.70
CA THR A 162 -0.81 -4.55 20.46
C THR A 162 -1.27 -5.33 21.68
N MET A 163 -2.57 -5.52 21.83
CA MET A 163 -3.20 -6.01 23.05
C MET A 163 -3.22 -7.55 23.23
N ASN A 164 -2.50 -8.29 22.38
CA ASN A 164 -2.24 -9.72 22.60
C ASN A 164 -1.26 -9.96 23.76
N ILE A 165 -1.61 -9.45 24.92
CA ILE A 165 -0.79 -9.43 26.14
C ILE A 165 -1.56 -9.96 27.36
N CYS A 166 -0.81 -10.39 28.33
CA CYS A 166 -1.27 -10.65 29.69
C CYS A 166 -0.31 -9.97 30.65
N VAL A 167 -0.85 -9.30 31.67
CA VAL A 167 -0.08 -8.53 32.66
C VAL A 167 -0.41 -8.97 34.08
N LYS A 168 0.47 -8.68 35.03
CA LYS A 168 0.18 -8.86 36.46
C LYS A 168 -0.88 -7.87 36.91
N ASN A 169 -1.79 -8.33 37.74
CA ASN A 169 -2.63 -7.47 38.56
C ASN A 169 -1.89 -7.13 39.85
N LEU A 170 -1.53 -5.86 40.01
CA LEU A 170 -0.82 -5.37 41.20
C LEU A 170 -1.76 -4.98 42.34
N GLY A 171 -3.09 -5.07 42.10
CA GLY A 171 -4.14 -4.69 43.02
C GLY A 171 -4.58 -3.23 42.87
N GLU A 172 -5.62 -2.88 43.63
CA GLU A 172 -6.27 -1.58 43.56
C GLU A 172 -5.29 -0.41 43.68
N GLY A 173 -5.41 0.54 42.75
CA GLY A 173 -4.62 1.76 42.71
C GLY A 173 -3.12 1.60 42.34
N LYS A 174 -2.64 0.35 42.04
CA LYS A 174 -1.24 0.09 41.69
C LYS A 174 -1.03 -0.33 40.24
N ASN A 175 -2.09 -0.69 39.53
CA ASN A 175 -2.03 -1.10 38.14
C ASN A 175 -1.69 0.09 37.25
N VAL A 176 -0.90 -0.15 36.20
CA VAL A 176 -0.73 0.77 35.09
C VAL A 176 -2.09 0.98 34.39
N LEU A 177 -2.43 2.21 34.07
CA LEU A 177 -3.65 2.57 33.36
C LEU A 177 -3.35 3.09 31.96
N PHE A 178 -4.30 2.92 31.05
CA PHE A 178 -4.22 3.52 29.71
C PHE A 178 -4.36 5.05 29.80
N ASP A 179 -3.61 5.75 28.98
CA ASP A 179 -3.71 7.19 28.84
C ASP A 179 -4.93 7.54 27.99
N THR A 180 -5.95 8.10 28.64
CA THR A 180 -7.23 8.45 28.00
C THR A 180 -7.15 9.70 27.11
N SER A 181 -6.04 10.44 27.14
CA SER A 181 -5.81 11.57 26.25
C SER A 181 -5.34 11.13 24.86
N LEU A 182 -4.89 9.89 24.71
CA LEU A 182 -4.40 9.32 23.46
C LEU A 182 -5.54 8.68 22.66
N ALA A 183 -5.80 9.22 21.47
CA ALA A 183 -6.70 8.59 20.50
C ALA A 183 -6.04 7.45 19.73
N PHE A 184 -4.70 7.40 19.70
CA PHE A 184 -3.88 6.39 19.03
C PHE A 184 -2.60 6.18 19.82
N HIS A 185 -1.99 4.97 19.69
CA HIS A 185 -0.79 4.55 20.42
C HIS A 185 -0.99 4.35 21.94
N GLU A 186 -2.22 4.37 22.43
CA GLU A 186 -2.55 4.06 23.82
C GLU A 186 -2.04 2.65 24.20
N ASP A 187 -2.17 1.67 23.29
CA ASP A 187 -1.67 0.30 23.44
C ASP A 187 -0.15 0.25 23.59
N GLN A 188 0.55 1.04 22.78
CA GLN A 188 2.02 1.10 22.77
C GLN A 188 2.55 1.71 24.06
N LYS A 189 1.95 2.83 24.50
CA LYS A 189 2.33 3.49 25.75
C LYS A 189 2.06 2.56 26.92
N TYR A 190 0.88 1.95 27.01
CA TYR A 190 0.52 1.02 28.05
C TYR A 190 1.49 -0.17 28.13
N CYS A 191 1.80 -0.81 26.99
CA CYS A 191 2.76 -1.92 26.96
C CYS A 191 4.13 -1.49 27.47
N PHE A 192 4.61 -0.30 27.06
CA PHE A 192 5.89 0.22 27.55
C PHE A 192 5.85 0.53 29.05
N ASP A 193 4.79 1.18 29.54
CA ASP A 193 4.64 1.55 30.95
C ASP A 193 4.67 0.29 31.85
N VAL A 194 4.04 -0.81 31.42
CA VAL A 194 4.12 -2.11 32.14
C VAL A 194 5.52 -2.74 32.09
N LEU A 195 6.25 -2.56 30.98
CA LEU A 195 7.58 -3.17 30.79
C LEU A 195 8.72 -2.33 31.38
N SER A 196 8.50 -1.05 31.67
CA SER A 196 9.55 -0.06 31.96
C SER A 196 10.41 -0.40 33.18
N ASP A 197 9.87 -1.10 34.17
CA ASP A 197 10.60 -1.45 35.41
C ASP A 197 11.63 -2.56 35.18
N LYS A 198 11.28 -3.60 34.41
CA LYS A 198 12.13 -4.77 34.23
C LYS A 198 12.75 -4.89 32.86
N LEU A 199 12.15 -4.25 31.86
CA LEU A 199 12.54 -4.35 30.43
C LEU A 199 12.70 -5.82 29.97
N LYS A 200 11.84 -6.72 30.50
CA LYS A 200 11.78 -8.13 30.13
C LYS A 200 10.38 -8.52 29.71
N ILE A 201 10.28 -9.24 28.60
CA ILE A 201 9.00 -9.70 28.04
C ILE A 201 8.95 -11.23 27.98
N GLY A 202 7.87 -11.82 28.48
CA GLY A 202 7.58 -13.23 28.27
C GLY A 202 6.91 -13.45 26.91
N PHE A 203 7.24 -14.54 26.24
CA PHE A 203 6.60 -14.92 24.99
C PHE A 203 6.13 -16.39 25.00
N CYS A 204 4.87 -16.60 24.65
CA CYS A 204 4.28 -17.92 24.41
C CYS A 204 4.08 -18.15 22.90
N SER A 205 4.78 -19.12 22.32
CA SER A 205 4.79 -19.35 20.86
C SER A 205 3.59 -20.11 20.30
N ARG A 206 2.80 -20.79 21.13
CA ARG A 206 1.66 -21.61 20.69
C ARG A 206 0.31 -20.87 20.69
N PRO A 207 -0.03 -20.09 21.71
CA PRO A 207 -1.27 -19.30 21.74
C PRO A 207 -1.35 -18.32 20.59
N GLU A 208 -2.58 -18.11 20.07
CA GLU A 208 -2.84 -17.15 19.00
C GLU A 208 -4.04 -16.27 19.38
N TYR A 209 -3.86 -14.98 19.20
CA TYR A 209 -4.88 -13.94 19.13
C TYR A 209 -5.24 -13.79 17.65
N LEU A 210 -6.46 -14.09 17.27
CA LEU A 210 -6.96 -14.05 15.91
C LEU A 210 -7.60 -12.69 15.65
N TYR A 211 -6.85 -11.82 14.98
CA TYR A 211 -7.22 -10.43 14.70
C TYR A 211 -8.04 -10.34 13.41
N LEU A 212 -9.30 -9.94 13.50
CA LEU A 212 -10.20 -9.80 12.35
C LEU A 212 -9.94 -8.48 11.61
N ARG A 213 -9.47 -8.56 10.38
CA ARG A 213 -9.39 -7.40 9.49
C ARG A 213 -10.75 -7.15 8.84
N ARG A 214 -11.44 -6.12 9.29
CA ARG A 214 -12.75 -5.71 8.73
C ARG A 214 -12.73 -4.28 8.20
N PRO A 215 -13.65 -3.91 7.26
CA PRO A 215 -13.92 -2.52 6.93
C PRO A 215 -14.35 -1.74 8.18
N GLY A 216 -13.95 -0.47 8.29
CA GLY A 216 -14.32 0.35 9.43
C GLY A 216 -13.49 0.17 10.72
N SER A 217 -12.40 -0.63 10.67
CA SER A 217 -11.49 -0.71 11.81
C SER A 217 -10.74 0.61 12.03
N THR A 218 -10.44 0.94 13.29
CA THR A 218 -9.75 2.19 13.68
C THR A 218 -8.44 2.42 12.91
N THR A 219 -7.71 1.35 12.61
CA THR A 219 -6.47 1.39 11.81
C THR A 219 -6.66 1.80 10.35
N GLY A 220 -7.91 1.79 9.85
CA GLY A 220 -8.26 2.22 8.48
C GLY A 220 -8.51 3.73 8.32
N LYS A 221 -8.69 4.45 9.42
CA LYS A 221 -9.08 5.88 9.40
C LYS A 221 -7.87 6.78 9.08
N LYS A 222 -7.73 7.20 7.82
CA LYS A 222 -6.63 8.09 7.36
C LYS A 222 -6.87 9.59 7.60
N GLY A 223 -8.01 10.01 8.14
CA GLY A 223 -8.44 11.41 8.18
C GLY A 223 -7.79 12.33 9.23
N TYR A 224 -6.94 11.80 10.12
CA TYR A 224 -6.46 12.54 11.30
C TYR A 224 -4.93 12.69 11.34
N ALA A 225 -4.28 12.87 10.22
CA ALA A 225 -2.82 12.88 10.13
C ALA A 225 -2.14 13.84 11.11
N TYR A 226 -2.61 15.09 11.19
CA TYR A 226 -2.05 16.10 12.09
C TYR A 226 -2.32 15.78 13.57
N TYR A 227 -3.54 15.41 13.89
CA TYR A 227 -3.94 15.10 15.27
C TYR A 227 -3.17 13.89 15.82
N ILE A 228 -3.02 12.84 15.01
CA ILE A 228 -2.22 11.67 15.35
C ILE A 228 -0.76 12.08 15.60
N PHE A 229 -0.22 13.01 14.78
CA PHE A 229 1.14 13.46 14.94
C PHE A 229 1.36 14.21 16.25
N GLU A 230 0.55 15.25 16.55
CA GLU A 230 0.70 16.09 17.75
C GLU A 230 0.59 15.26 19.04
N ASN A 231 -0.47 14.47 19.20
CA ASN A 231 -0.69 13.67 20.39
C ASN A 231 0.42 12.63 20.61
N THR A 232 0.85 11.95 19.53
CA THR A 232 1.90 10.95 19.65
C THR A 232 3.28 11.57 19.87
N MET A 233 3.56 12.77 19.35
CA MET A 233 4.82 13.45 19.67
C MET A 233 4.88 13.88 21.14
N ALA A 234 3.78 14.39 21.68
CA ALA A 234 3.70 14.72 23.12
C ALA A 234 3.90 13.47 24.00
N MET A 235 3.33 12.33 23.61
CA MET A 235 3.58 11.03 24.25
C MET A 235 5.07 10.66 24.24
N TRP A 236 5.74 10.75 23.08
CA TRP A 236 7.16 10.44 22.98
C TRP A 236 8.04 11.36 23.83
N GLU A 237 7.73 12.67 23.82
CA GLU A 237 8.42 13.66 24.63
C GLU A 237 8.29 13.35 26.13
N GLU A 238 7.10 12.96 26.58
CA GLU A 238 6.82 12.54 27.96
C GLU A 238 7.62 11.27 28.30
N MET A 239 7.55 10.21 27.47
CA MET A 239 8.24 8.95 27.70
C MET A 239 9.75 9.12 27.74
N PHE A 240 10.35 9.87 26.81
CA PHE A 240 11.77 10.19 26.80
C PHE A 240 12.18 11.11 27.96
N GLY A 241 11.28 12.03 28.37
CA GLY A 241 11.47 12.95 29.49
C GLY A 241 11.63 12.27 30.84
N ARG A 242 11.19 11.02 31.00
CA ARG A 242 11.38 10.22 32.22
C ARG A 242 12.85 9.88 32.51
N TYR A 243 13.74 10.01 31.52
CA TYR A 243 15.14 9.65 31.60
C TYR A 243 16.02 10.88 31.48
N GLU A 244 16.79 11.22 32.53
CA GLU A 244 17.72 12.35 32.51
C GLU A 244 19.00 12.04 31.72
N GLY A 245 19.35 10.77 31.56
CA GLY A 245 20.54 10.29 30.86
C GLY A 245 20.22 9.36 29.70
N HIS A 246 20.77 8.16 29.73
CA HIS A 246 20.55 7.14 28.70
C HIS A 246 19.08 6.71 28.67
N VAL A 247 18.52 6.75 27.48
CA VAL A 247 17.16 6.25 27.20
C VAL A 247 17.26 4.75 26.91
N PRO A 248 16.44 3.86 27.50
CA PRO A 248 16.49 2.43 27.20
C PRO A 248 16.45 2.12 25.70
N SER A 249 17.31 1.21 25.23
CA SER A 249 17.39 0.84 23.81
C SER A 249 16.06 0.37 23.23
N TYR A 250 15.25 -0.28 24.05
CA TYR A 250 13.89 -0.67 23.69
C TYR A 250 12.98 0.53 23.37
N LEU A 251 13.00 1.57 24.23
CA LEU A 251 12.23 2.79 24.00
C LEU A 251 12.69 3.53 22.75
N GLN A 252 14.02 3.62 22.55
CA GLN A 252 14.60 4.19 21.34
C GLN A 252 14.10 3.45 20.08
N SER A 253 14.08 2.11 20.11
CA SER A 253 13.64 1.27 19.01
C SER A 253 12.15 1.43 18.70
N LEU A 254 11.31 1.56 19.72
CA LEU A 254 9.88 1.86 19.54
C LEU A 254 9.69 3.20 18.82
N TYR A 255 10.42 4.23 19.25
CA TYR A 255 10.36 5.56 18.64
C TYR A 255 10.76 5.55 17.17
N ILE A 256 11.94 4.98 16.83
CA ILE A 256 12.39 4.96 15.43
C ILE A 256 11.46 4.14 14.52
N ASN A 257 10.81 3.10 15.04
CA ASN A 257 9.78 2.35 14.29
C ASN A 257 8.54 3.20 14.01
N ASP A 258 8.09 3.99 14.98
CA ASP A 258 6.93 4.89 14.81
C ASP A 258 7.24 5.98 13.78
N ILE A 259 8.38 6.66 13.89
CA ILE A 259 8.80 7.68 12.91
C ILE A 259 8.97 7.08 11.51
N ASN A 260 9.54 5.87 11.42
CA ASN A 260 9.64 5.15 10.16
C ASN A 260 8.25 4.91 9.54
N TRP A 261 7.28 4.45 10.33
CA TRP A 261 5.92 4.23 9.88
C TRP A 261 5.25 5.53 9.43
N LYS A 262 5.29 6.59 10.24
CA LYS A 262 4.72 7.91 9.90
C LYS A 262 5.31 8.49 8.62
N SER A 263 6.61 8.37 8.44
CA SER A 263 7.30 8.88 7.24
C SER A 263 6.93 8.11 5.96
N THR A 264 6.42 6.88 6.08
CA THR A 264 6.00 6.03 4.94
C THR A 264 4.51 6.13 4.61
N GLN A 265 3.68 6.65 5.53
CA GLN A 265 2.22 6.69 5.39
C GLN A 265 1.67 8.04 4.94
N ASP A 266 2.53 8.93 4.43
CA ASP A 266 2.14 10.28 4.03
C ASP A 266 1.47 11.10 5.16
N ILE A 267 1.83 10.81 6.40
CA ILE A 267 1.30 11.51 7.58
C ILE A 267 2.01 12.86 7.76
N LEU A 268 3.30 12.92 7.48
CA LEU A 268 4.11 14.13 7.61
C LEU A 268 4.63 14.55 6.24
N LEU A 269 3.92 15.44 5.57
CA LEU A 269 4.27 15.96 4.25
C LEU A 269 4.33 17.49 4.28
N PRO A 270 5.37 18.12 3.71
CA PRO A 270 5.57 19.57 3.80
C PRO A 270 4.46 20.41 3.15
N TYR A 271 3.73 19.83 2.18
CA TYR A 271 2.61 20.51 1.52
C TYR A 271 1.25 20.28 2.21
N SER A 272 1.19 19.43 3.23
CA SER A 272 -0.03 19.15 3.99
C SER A 272 -0.19 20.06 5.21
N TYR A 273 0.83 20.87 5.52
CA TYR A 273 0.90 21.74 6.69
C TYR A 273 1.41 23.14 6.30
N PRO A 274 1.08 24.19 7.05
CA PRO A 274 1.83 25.44 7.03
C PRO A 274 3.32 25.18 7.28
N LYS A 275 4.18 25.94 6.61
CA LYS A 275 5.63 25.68 6.64
C LYS A 275 6.23 25.69 8.05
N ASP A 276 5.79 26.63 8.87
CA ASP A 276 6.24 26.79 10.27
C ASP A 276 5.78 25.63 11.16
N GLU A 277 4.59 25.07 10.92
CA GLU A 277 4.11 23.87 11.61
C GLU A 277 4.91 22.64 11.21
N PHE A 278 5.18 22.49 9.91
CA PHE A 278 6.01 21.39 9.42
C PHE A 278 7.43 21.46 9.98
N ASP A 279 8.06 22.64 9.92
CA ASP A 279 9.42 22.84 10.44
C ASP A 279 9.49 22.57 11.95
N ARG A 280 8.46 22.98 12.72
CA ARG A 280 8.34 22.67 14.15
C ARG A 280 8.20 21.18 14.41
N ALA A 281 7.38 20.48 13.63
CA ALA A 281 7.21 19.04 13.72
C ALA A 281 8.53 18.29 13.47
N VAL A 282 9.27 18.68 12.43
CA VAL A 282 10.59 18.11 12.13
C VAL A 282 11.60 18.42 13.24
N GLY A 283 11.55 19.63 13.81
CA GLY A 283 12.39 20.02 14.94
C GLY A 283 12.17 19.15 16.19
N ARG A 284 10.91 18.82 16.51
CA ARG A 284 10.56 17.90 17.61
C ARG A 284 11.07 16.48 17.36
N ILE A 285 10.92 15.98 16.12
CA ILE A 285 11.49 14.68 15.74
C ILE A 285 12.99 14.66 15.96
N ASN A 286 13.69 15.69 15.51
CA ASN A 286 15.16 15.77 15.63
C ASN A 286 15.61 15.82 17.08
N ALA A 287 14.94 16.61 17.92
CA ALA A 287 15.25 16.70 19.35
C ALA A 287 15.17 15.34 20.07
N LEU A 288 14.23 14.49 19.70
CA LEU A 288 14.15 13.13 20.23
C LEU A 288 15.16 12.19 19.57
N LEU A 289 15.42 12.33 18.26
CA LEU A 289 16.44 11.53 17.57
C LEU A 289 17.84 11.78 18.12
N ASP A 290 18.15 13.01 18.59
CA ASP A 290 19.44 13.32 19.23
C ASP A 290 19.68 12.47 20.50
N ARG A 291 18.61 11.97 21.12
CA ARG A 291 18.64 11.08 22.29
C ARG A 291 18.60 9.58 21.93
N VAL A 292 18.54 9.25 20.65
CA VAL A 292 18.61 7.88 20.15
C VAL A 292 20.07 7.54 19.83
N ASP A 293 20.56 6.41 20.30
CA ASP A 293 21.90 5.94 19.99
C ASP A 293 22.02 5.55 18.52
N ASP A 294 23.10 5.95 17.87
CA ASP A 294 23.34 5.64 16.46
C ASP A 294 23.36 4.13 16.20
N SER A 295 23.88 3.36 17.17
CA SER A 295 23.91 1.90 17.13
C SER A 295 22.51 1.26 17.03
N VAL A 296 21.48 1.87 17.66
CA VAL A 296 20.10 1.38 17.59
C VAL A 296 19.54 1.54 16.17
N ILE A 297 19.87 2.64 15.48
CA ILE A 297 19.50 2.85 14.08
C ILE A 297 20.29 1.90 13.16
N LEU A 298 21.63 1.86 13.33
CA LEU A 298 22.54 1.10 12.47
C LEU A 298 22.26 -0.42 12.53
N ASN A 299 22.01 -0.95 13.71
CA ASN A 299 21.83 -2.38 13.93
C ASN A 299 20.36 -2.85 13.78
N HIS A 300 19.43 -1.96 13.45
CA HIS A 300 18.01 -2.36 13.30
C HIS A 300 17.86 -3.45 12.23
N PRO A 301 17.37 -4.68 12.59
CA PRO A 301 17.47 -5.86 11.70
C PRO A 301 16.49 -5.85 10.53
N TYR A 302 15.42 -5.06 10.60
CA TYR A 302 14.32 -5.07 9.63
C TYR A 302 14.04 -3.70 9.00
N MET A 303 14.73 -2.67 9.43
CA MET A 303 14.68 -1.36 8.78
C MET A 303 15.53 -1.41 7.52
N ASP A 304 14.98 -0.94 6.39
CA ASP A 304 15.75 -0.90 5.17
C ASP A 304 16.86 0.17 5.21
N LEU A 305 17.85 0.02 4.35
CA LEU A 305 19.01 0.91 4.27
C LEU A 305 18.59 2.39 4.11
N TYR A 306 17.57 2.67 3.30
CA TYR A 306 17.18 4.05 3.01
C TYR A 306 16.51 4.74 4.20
N HIS A 307 15.82 3.96 5.06
CA HIS A 307 15.31 4.47 6.33
C HIS A 307 16.42 4.76 7.33
N LYS A 308 17.37 3.83 7.48
CA LYS A 308 18.55 4.06 8.33
C LYS A 308 19.30 5.31 7.88
N HIS A 309 19.55 5.41 6.59
CA HIS A 309 20.21 6.57 5.99
C HIS A 309 19.41 7.87 6.22
N PHE A 310 18.08 7.83 6.07
CA PHE A 310 17.23 8.98 6.36
C PHE A 310 17.34 9.45 7.80
N LEU A 311 17.18 8.54 8.76
CA LEU A 311 17.25 8.88 10.20
C LEU A 311 18.60 9.45 10.60
N LEU A 312 19.69 8.81 10.17
CA LEU A 312 21.05 9.28 10.45
C LEU A 312 21.35 10.64 9.79
N ARG A 313 20.86 10.85 8.56
CA ARG A 313 21.03 12.09 7.82
C ARG A 313 20.33 13.27 8.49
N ILE A 314 19.08 13.11 8.93
CA ILE A 314 18.37 14.20 9.64
C ILE A 314 18.92 14.45 11.03
N LYS A 315 19.54 13.45 11.67
CA LYS A 315 20.19 13.56 12.97
C LYS A 315 21.54 14.30 12.89
N GLY A 316 22.33 14.10 11.81
CA GLY A 316 23.63 14.74 11.65
C GLY A 316 24.25 14.49 10.29
N CYS A 317 23.77 15.21 9.25
CA CYS A 317 24.25 15.02 7.88
C CYS A 317 25.74 15.33 7.68
N ASP A 318 26.33 16.15 8.51
CA ASP A 318 27.75 16.52 8.56
C ASP A 318 28.66 15.36 8.98
N LYS A 319 28.14 14.35 9.66
CA LYS A 319 28.86 13.14 10.04
C LYS A 319 28.95 12.09 8.92
N MET A 320 28.23 12.30 7.82
CA MET A 320 28.27 11.39 6.68
C MET A 320 29.54 11.58 5.85
N SER A 321 30.18 10.47 5.51
CA SER A 321 31.36 10.44 4.66
C SER A 321 31.37 9.23 3.72
N VAL A 322 32.20 9.26 2.70
CA VAL A 322 32.39 8.17 1.73
C VAL A 322 33.80 7.66 1.78
N ALA A 323 33.99 6.36 1.85
CA ALA A 323 35.24 5.68 1.66
C ALA A 323 35.11 4.75 0.43
N ALA A 324 36.02 4.90 -0.53
CA ALA A 324 36.00 4.11 -1.76
C ALA A 324 37.40 3.58 -2.08
N ASP A 325 37.50 2.32 -2.42
CA ASP A 325 38.70 1.69 -2.94
C ASP A 325 38.36 0.82 -4.16
N LYS A 326 39.33 0.16 -4.78
CA LYS A 326 39.12 -0.66 -5.98
C LYS A 326 38.15 -1.84 -5.79
N LYS A 327 37.80 -2.20 -4.54
CA LYS A 327 36.96 -3.35 -4.22
C LYS A 327 35.61 -2.92 -3.68
N ASN A 328 35.56 -1.88 -2.82
CA ASN A 328 34.37 -1.54 -2.06
C ASN A 328 34.05 -0.06 -2.12
N LEU A 329 32.75 0.23 -2.22
CA LEU A 329 32.14 1.53 -1.95
C LEU A 329 31.50 1.47 -0.57
N ARG A 330 31.77 2.46 0.28
CA ARG A 330 31.24 2.53 1.65
C ARG A 330 30.69 3.92 1.95
N VAL A 331 29.58 3.96 2.63
CA VAL A 331 29.04 5.17 3.28
C VAL A 331 29.18 4.97 4.77
N LEU A 332 29.81 5.93 5.43
CA LEU A 332 30.11 5.93 6.85
C LEU A 332 29.32 7.06 7.52
N TYR A 333 28.89 6.83 8.75
CA TYR A 333 28.35 7.83 9.66
C TYR A 333 29.21 7.85 10.92
N ASP A 334 29.85 8.96 11.19
CA ASP A 334 30.81 9.12 12.30
C ASP A 334 31.87 7.98 12.38
N GLY A 335 32.31 7.52 11.19
CA GLY A 335 33.26 6.41 11.06
C GLY A 335 32.64 5.01 11.01
N GLU A 336 31.40 4.84 11.42
CA GLU A 336 30.67 3.57 11.39
C GLU A 336 30.05 3.30 10.02
N GLU A 337 30.09 2.04 9.56
CA GLU A 337 29.63 1.63 8.23
C GLU A 337 28.11 1.57 8.17
N VAL A 338 27.49 2.46 7.37
CA VAL A 338 26.05 2.45 7.06
C VAL A 338 25.75 1.55 5.86
N TYR A 339 26.65 1.56 4.88
CA TYR A 339 26.51 0.84 3.63
C TYR A 339 27.87 0.39 3.10
N SER A 340 27.92 -0.82 2.58
CA SER A 340 29.09 -1.37 1.89
C SER A 340 28.67 -2.21 0.69
N ALA A 341 29.34 -2.04 -0.44
CA ALA A 341 29.11 -2.85 -1.63
C ALA A 341 30.37 -2.96 -2.51
N ASP A 342 30.59 -4.16 -3.04
CA ASP A 342 31.56 -4.44 -4.09
C ASP A 342 31.04 -4.14 -5.52
N LYS A 343 29.73 -3.88 -5.64
CA LYS A 343 29.02 -3.58 -6.90
C LYS A 343 27.98 -2.50 -6.68
N VAL A 344 27.81 -1.61 -7.67
CA VAL A 344 26.77 -0.60 -7.64
C VAL A 344 25.42 -1.21 -8.01
N PRO A 345 24.37 -1.08 -7.17
CA PRO A 345 23.05 -1.57 -7.50
C PRO A 345 22.44 -0.81 -8.68
N ILE A 346 21.89 -1.54 -9.64
CA ILE A 346 21.11 -1.01 -10.75
C ILE A 346 19.74 -1.70 -10.79
N VAL A 347 18.68 -0.91 -10.88
CA VAL A 347 17.31 -1.41 -11.05
C VAL A 347 16.92 -1.22 -12.50
N VAL A 348 16.63 -2.33 -13.18
CA VAL A 348 16.14 -2.33 -14.56
C VAL A 348 14.61 -2.33 -14.53
N ASN A 349 14.00 -1.22 -14.96
CA ASN A 349 12.55 -1.04 -14.98
C ASN A 349 11.91 -1.55 -16.26
N SER A 350 12.61 -1.39 -17.38
CA SER A 350 12.16 -1.85 -18.68
C SER A 350 13.27 -2.55 -19.43
N PHE A 351 12.92 -3.67 -20.03
CA PHE A 351 13.80 -4.48 -20.88
C PHE A 351 12.92 -5.06 -21.99
N LYS A 352 12.66 -4.28 -23.03
CA LYS A 352 11.66 -4.60 -24.05
C LYS A 352 12.26 -4.61 -25.43
N VAL A 353 11.88 -5.61 -26.23
CA VAL A 353 12.29 -5.75 -27.62
C VAL A 353 11.13 -5.37 -28.51
N PHE A 354 11.34 -4.38 -29.36
CA PHE A 354 10.44 -3.98 -30.44
C PHE A 354 11.18 -4.02 -31.78
N GLY A 355 10.75 -4.91 -32.65
CA GLY A 355 11.46 -5.15 -33.91
C GLY A 355 12.90 -5.62 -33.66
N GLU A 356 13.87 -4.90 -34.19
CA GLU A 356 15.30 -5.21 -34.08
C GLU A 356 16.01 -4.44 -32.96
N THR A 357 15.28 -3.73 -32.11
CA THR A 357 15.84 -2.90 -31.04
C THR A 357 15.41 -3.39 -29.67
N LEU A 358 16.38 -3.62 -28.79
CA LEU A 358 16.16 -3.80 -27.36
C LEU A 358 16.29 -2.43 -26.66
N HIS A 359 15.22 -1.99 -26.04
CA HIS A 359 15.14 -0.78 -25.22
C HIS A 359 15.36 -1.13 -23.74
N VAL A 360 16.34 -0.47 -23.13
CA VAL A 360 16.63 -0.63 -21.69
C VAL A 360 16.43 0.70 -20.98
N ASP A 361 15.67 0.67 -19.90
CA ASP A 361 15.47 1.79 -18.98
C ASP A 361 15.78 1.31 -17.56
N ALA A 362 16.72 1.96 -16.92
CA ALA A 362 17.22 1.55 -15.61
C ALA A 362 17.67 2.76 -14.79
N PHE A 363 17.84 2.57 -13.48
CA PHE A 363 18.45 3.58 -12.62
C PHE A 363 19.44 2.98 -11.64
N LEU A 364 20.50 3.71 -11.37
CA LEU A 364 21.47 3.38 -10.32
C LEU A 364 20.85 3.71 -8.96
N LYS A 365 20.72 2.71 -8.10
CA LYS A 365 20.10 2.82 -6.78
C LYS A 365 21.14 2.65 -5.66
N CYS A 366 21.82 3.75 -5.31
CA CYS A 366 22.82 3.71 -4.27
C CYS A 366 22.85 5.02 -3.48
N VAL A 367 22.86 4.94 -2.16
CA VAL A 367 22.92 6.11 -1.25
C VAL A 367 24.21 6.91 -1.41
N ILE A 368 25.26 6.33 -1.96
CA ILE A 368 26.55 6.99 -2.17
C ILE A 368 26.44 8.23 -3.07
N PHE A 369 25.47 8.26 -3.97
CA PHE A 369 25.32 9.36 -4.94
C PHE A 369 24.82 10.68 -4.32
N ASP A 370 24.49 10.70 -3.05
CA ASP A 370 24.24 11.94 -2.29
C ASP A 370 25.54 12.63 -1.82
N TYR A 371 26.68 11.92 -1.86
CA TYR A 371 27.95 12.35 -1.27
C TYR A 371 29.11 12.40 -2.27
N VAL A 372 28.87 12.00 -3.52
CA VAL A 372 29.90 11.97 -4.58
C VAL A 372 29.41 12.66 -5.84
N GLU A 373 30.34 13.01 -6.73
CA GLU A 373 30.01 13.57 -8.03
C GLU A 373 29.17 12.59 -8.88
N LYS A 374 28.52 13.14 -9.91
CA LYS A 374 27.74 12.36 -10.88
C LYS A 374 28.59 11.20 -11.42
N PRO A 375 28.12 9.94 -11.30
CA PRO A 375 28.84 8.79 -11.84
C PRO A 375 28.83 8.83 -13.38
N ARG A 376 29.74 8.08 -13.99
CA ARG A 376 29.76 7.82 -15.43
C ARG A 376 29.47 6.35 -15.67
N VAL A 377 28.56 6.06 -16.59
CA VAL A 377 28.21 4.67 -16.94
C VAL A 377 28.64 4.39 -18.36
N PHE A 378 29.24 3.23 -18.57
CA PHE A 378 29.71 2.80 -19.87
C PHE A 378 29.07 1.48 -20.26
N ILE A 379 28.70 1.36 -21.53
CA ILE A 379 28.33 0.10 -22.14
C ILE A 379 29.52 -0.44 -22.96
N ILE A 380 29.80 -1.72 -22.75
CA ILE A 380 30.85 -2.44 -23.47
C ILE A 380 30.18 -3.42 -24.43
N LYS A 381 30.36 -3.19 -25.72
CA LYS A 381 29.81 -4.05 -26.79
C LYS A 381 30.82 -4.23 -27.92
N GLY A 382 31.10 -5.50 -28.31
CA GLY A 382 32.06 -5.81 -29.36
C GLY A 382 33.48 -5.29 -29.09
N GLY A 383 33.88 -5.09 -27.83
CA GLY A 383 35.17 -4.51 -27.44
C GLY A 383 35.20 -2.98 -27.40
N ALA A 384 34.20 -2.29 -27.93
CA ALA A 384 34.05 -0.84 -27.82
C ALA A 384 33.41 -0.45 -26.46
N ARG A 385 33.90 0.61 -25.87
CA ARG A 385 33.41 1.21 -24.61
C ARG A 385 32.78 2.57 -24.93
N GLU A 386 31.48 2.69 -24.72
CA GLU A 386 30.69 3.87 -25.04
C GLU A 386 30.04 4.41 -23.77
N GLU A 387 30.09 5.71 -23.54
CA GLU A 387 29.46 6.34 -22.37
C GLU A 387 27.95 6.49 -22.60
N ILE A 388 27.16 6.16 -21.59
CA ILE A 388 25.71 6.37 -21.56
C ILE A 388 25.43 7.67 -20.82
N GLU A 389 24.66 8.55 -21.42
CA GLU A 389 24.21 9.78 -20.76
C GLU A 389 23.29 9.45 -19.59
N LEU A 390 23.59 10.01 -18.43
CA LEU A 390 22.77 9.89 -17.24
C LEU A 390 21.93 11.14 -17.04
N THR A 391 20.67 10.93 -16.69
CA THR A 391 19.76 11.98 -16.22
C THR A 391 19.43 11.76 -14.75
N HIS A 392 18.88 12.77 -14.07
CA HIS A 392 18.31 12.53 -12.75
C HIS A 392 17.16 11.54 -12.86
N SER A 393 17.14 10.56 -11.96
CA SER A 393 15.99 9.70 -11.80
C SER A 393 14.86 10.49 -11.16
N ASN A 394 13.63 10.30 -11.65
CA ASN A 394 12.43 10.77 -10.96
C ASN A 394 12.16 9.90 -9.71
N TYR A 395 12.80 8.74 -9.60
CA TYR A 395 12.79 7.89 -8.43
C TYR A 395 13.67 8.48 -7.33
N GLU A 396 13.28 9.66 -6.89
CA GLU A 396 13.88 10.22 -5.68
C GLU A 396 13.21 9.56 -4.47
N TYR A 397 14.02 9.10 -3.55
CA TYR A 397 13.52 8.50 -2.33
C TYR A 397 13.20 9.62 -1.34
N TYR A 398 11.92 9.90 -1.11
CA TYR A 398 11.46 10.88 -0.14
C TYR A 398 10.90 10.19 1.09
N ARG A 399 11.18 10.80 2.25
CA ARG A 399 10.56 10.48 3.52
C ARG A 399 10.17 11.78 4.20
N ALA A 400 8.94 11.84 4.70
CA ALA A 400 8.40 13.08 5.27
C ALA A 400 8.62 14.31 4.36
N GLY A 401 8.50 14.14 3.05
CA GLY A 401 8.80 15.17 2.05
C GLY A 401 10.27 15.59 1.93
N ILE A 402 11.17 15.00 2.70
CA ILE A 402 12.62 15.25 2.65
C ILE A 402 13.26 14.24 1.70
N LYS A 403 14.06 14.75 0.76
CA LYS A 403 14.83 13.91 -0.16
C LYS A 403 15.88 13.11 0.61
N THR A 404 15.83 11.78 0.52
CA THR A 404 16.70 10.87 1.27
C THR A 404 17.79 10.24 0.43
N ALA A 405 17.62 10.15 -0.89
CA ALA A 405 18.62 9.59 -1.77
C ALA A 405 18.47 10.11 -3.21
N THR A 406 19.59 10.33 -3.88
CA THR A 406 19.68 10.70 -5.30
C THR A 406 19.96 9.45 -6.12
N PHE A 407 19.19 9.26 -7.19
CA PHE A 407 19.42 8.18 -8.13
C PHE A 407 19.67 8.73 -9.53
N TRP A 408 20.40 7.95 -10.34
CA TRP A 408 20.75 8.33 -11.70
C TRP A 408 20.11 7.37 -12.69
N ARG A 409 19.33 7.91 -13.63
CA ARG A 409 18.63 7.15 -14.67
C ARG A 409 19.51 7.04 -15.92
N LEU A 410 19.48 5.86 -16.54
CA LEU A 410 20.10 5.58 -17.81
C LEU A 410 19.11 4.93 -18.76
N ARG A 411 19.17 5.36 -20.04
CA ARG A 411 18.40 4.78 -21.13
C ARG A 411 19.34 4.52 -22.30
N PHE A 412 19.22 3.34 -22.89
CA PHE A 412 19.99 3.00 -24.07
C PHE A 412 19.28 1.96 -24.92
N ASP A 413 19.62 1.93 -26.19
CA ASP A 413 19.07 1.05 -27.20
C ASP A 413 20.16 0.13 -27.73
N ILE A 414 19.82 -1.14 -27.98
CA ILE A 414 20.69 -2.17 -28.50
C ILE A 414 20.11 -2.72 -29.80
N ASP A 415 20.84 -2.63 -30.90
CA ASP A 415 20.54 -3.38 -32.13
C ASP A 415 20.82 -4.86 -31.89
N VAL A 416 19.76 -5.66 -31.80
CA VAL A 416 19.85 -7.10 -31.48
C VAL A 416 20.30 -7.97 -32.65
N THR A 417 20.43 -7.37 -33.85
CA THR A 417 20.95 -8.04 -35.03
C THR A 417 22.48 -8.05 -35.06
N LYS A 418 23.07 -6.95 -34.57
CA LYS A 418 24.52 -6.70 -34.58
C LYS A 418 25.19 -7.05 -33.25
N THR A 419 24.48 -6.90 -32.12
CA THR A 419 25.06 -7.07 -30.78
C THR A 419 24.80 -8.46 -30.24
N LYS A 420 25.88 -9.26 -30.09
CA LYS A 420 25.80 -10.60 -29.49
C LYS A 420 26.00 -10.62 -27.99
N LYS A 421 26.71 -9.60 -27.46
CA LYS A 421 27.07 -9.50 -26.04
C LYS A 421 27.25 -8.03 -25.66
N PHE A 422 26.77 -7.65 -24.46
CA PHE A 422 27.10 -6.36 -23.85
C PHE A 422 27.17 -6.48 -22.33
N GLU A 423 27.86 -5.56 -21.68
CA GLU A 423 27.95 -5.40 -20.23
C GLU A 423 28.02 -3.90 -19.90
N LEU A 424 27.67 -3.57 -18.64
CA LEU A 424 27.73 -2.20 -18.15
C LEU A 424 28.76 -2.09 -17.03
N GLU A 425 29.46 -0.96 -16.99
CA GLU A 425 30.37 -0.59 -15.90
C GLU A 425 30.05 0.83 -15.41
N VAL A 426 30.34 1.11 -14.15
CA VAL A 426 30.18 2.45 -13.57
C VAL A 426 31.52 2.96 -13.03
N GLU A 427 31.87 4.19 -13.38
CA GLU A 427 32.99 4.92 -12.79
C GLU A 427 32.45 5.91 -11.76
N THR A 428 32.96 5.82 -10.55
CA THR A 428 32.67 6.76 -9.45
C THR A 428 33.83 6.72 -8.43
N CYS A 429 34.06 7.80 -7.71
CA CYS A 429 35.15 7.93 -6.74
C CYS A 429 36.52 7.52 -7.29
N GLY A 430 36.80 7.82 -8.56
CA GLY A 430 38.07 7.48 -9.21
C GLY A 430 38.31 5.99 -9.50
N ASN A 431 37.33 5.14 -9.32
CA ASN A 431 37.41 3.70 -9.56
C ASN A 431 36.28 3.21 -10.47
N THR A 432 36.49 2.03 -11.10
CA THR A 432 35.50 1.35 -11.94
C THR A 432 34.91 0.16 -11.17
N TYR A 433 33.56 0.12 -11.09
CA TYR A 433 32.82 -0.95 -10.41
C TYR A 433 31.89 -1.69 -11.36
N LYS A 434 31.65 -2.96 -11.07
CA LYS A 434 30.61 -3.76 -11.72
C LYS A 434 29.24 -3.39 -11.15
N LEU A 435 28.19 -3.74 -11.92
CA LEU A 435 26.80 -3.51 -11.50
C LEU A 435 26.17 -4.78 -10.92
N SER A 436 25.35 -4.61 -9.91
CA SER A 436 24.46 -5.64 -9.35
C SER A 436 23.03 -5.40 -9.84
N TYR A 437 22.52 -6.30 -10.65
CA TYR A 437 21.24 -6.11 -11.36
C TYR A 437 20.05 -6.60 -10.54
N TYR A 438 19.09 -5.69 -10.36
CA TYR A 438 17.73 -5.95 -9.86
C TYR A 438 16.74 -5.70 -10.99
N PHE A 439 15.84 -6.64 -11.24
CA PHE A 439 14.84 -6.52 -12.31
C PHE A 439 13.49 -6.20 -11.72
N GLY A 440 12.84 -5.17 -12.26
CA GLY A 440 11.49 -4.80 -11.90
C GLY A 440 10.46 -5.90 -12.22
N PRO A 441 9.26 -5.85 -11.63
CA PRO A 441 8.26 -6.91 -11.72
C PRO A 441 7.75 -7.18 -13.14
N HIS A 442 7.96 -6.25 -14.05
CA HIS A 442 7.49 -6.31 -15.45
C HIS A 442 8.63 -6.59 -16.45
N VAL A 443 9.85 -6.75 -15.96
CA VAL A 443 10.99 -7.12 -16.80
C VAL A 443 10.94 -8.62 -17.09
N PRO A 444 11.11 -9.06 -18.35
CA PRO A 444 11.00 -10.47 -18.72
C PRO A 444 12.11 -11.37 -18.16
N LEU A 445 13.17 -10.77 -17.63
CA LEU A 445 14.26 -11.49 -16.97
C LEU A 445 13.86 -11.78 -15.53
N THR A 446 13.64 -13.05 -15.17
CA THR A 446 13.26 -13.46 -13.82
C THR A 446 14.48 -13.53 -12.90
N GLN A 447 14.29 -13.13 -11.62
CA GLN A 447 15.37 -13.14 -10.63
C GLN A 447 15.67 -14.51 -10.01
N ASP A 448 14.82 -15.51 -10.24
CA ASP A 448 14.87 -16.75 -9.50
C ASP A 448 16.00 -17.69 -9.97
N LYS A 449 16.85 -18.06 -9.00
CA LYS A 449 17.89 -19.10 -9.07
C LYS A 449 18.85 -19.06 -10.27
N GLY A 450 19.31 -17.86 -10.65
CA GLY A 450 20.48 -17.73 -11.55
C GLY A 450 20.22 -17.95 -13.04
N GLN A 451 18.97 -18.11 -13.46
CA GLN A 451 18.62 -18.17 -14.88
C GLN A 451 17.76 -17.00 -15.31
N LYS A 452 18.41 -15.89 -15.57
CA LYS A 452 17.79 -14.69 -16.13
C LYS A 452 17.76 -14.83 -17.65
N ILE A 453 16.76 -15.54 -18.18
CA ILE A 453 16.64 -15.87 -19.60
C ILE A 453 15.20 -15.64 -20.09
N PHE A 454 15.05 -15.01 -21.26
CA PHE A 454 13.77 -14.99 -21.98
C PHE A 454 13.98 -15.12 -23.50
N PHE A 455 12.88 -15.38 -24.20
CA PHE A 455 12.88 -15.60 -25.64
C PHE A 455 11.91 -14.63 -26.33
N ARG A 456 12.40 -13.98 -27.38
CA ARG A 456 11.60 -13.11 -28.25
C ARG A 456 12.13 -13.17 -29.67
N ASP A 457 11.24 -13.30 -30.66
CA ASP A 457 11.53 -13.19 -32.09
C ASP A 457 12.70 -14.07 -32.54
N ASN A 458 12.66 -15.37 -32.19
CA ASN A 458 13.69 -16.38 -32.45
C ASN A 458 15.08 -16.04 -31.89
N ARG A 459 15.13 -15.16 -30.88
CA ARG A 459 16.35 -14.85 -30.12
C ARG A 459 16.18 -15.21 -28.66
N ARG A 460 17.31 -15.58 -28.07
CA ARG A 460 17.47 -15.86 -26.64
C ARG A 460 18.28 -14.73 -26.01
N TYR A 461 17.72 -14.12 -24.98
CA TYR A 461 18.34 -13.10 -24.15
C TYR A 461 18.68 -13.72 -22.81
N LYS A 462 19.91 -13.56 -22.35
CA LYS A 462 20.40 -14.12 -21.09
C LYS A 462 21.28 -13.12 -20.37
N GLU A 463 21.05 -12.92 -19.07
CA GLU A 463 22.00 -12.27 -18.16
C GLU A 463 22.68 -13.32 -17.29
N LYS A 464 24.01 -13.25 -17.17
CA LYS A 464 24.81 -14.03 -16.22
C LYS A 464 26.00 -13.20 -15.76
N ASN A 465 26.09 -12.97 -14.44
CA ASN A 465 27.19 -12.24 -13.80
C ASN A 465 27.42 -10.82 -14.39
N GLY A 466 26.35 -10.11 -14.73
CA GLY A 466 26.41 -8.75 -15.29
C GLY A 466 26.60 -8.73 -16.81
N VAL A 467 26.74 -9.88 -17.45
CA VAL A 467 26.92 -9.97 -18.90
C VAL A 467 25.62 -10.37 -19.58
N PHE A 468 25.16 -9.54 -20.49
CA PHE A 468 24.01 -9.83 -21.35
C PHE A 468 24.45 -10.46 -22.66
N THR A 469 23.83 -11.57 -23.02
CA THR A 469 24.08 -12.28 -24.29
C THR A 469 22.80 -12.39 -25.10
N ILE A 470 22.92 -12.12 -26.41
CA ILE A 470 21.85 -12.24 -27.40
C ILE A 470 22.27 -13.28 -28.41
N SER A 471 21.49 -14.33 -28.55
CA SER A 471 21.82 -15.43 -29.47
C SER A 471 20.60 -15.89 -30.28
N SER A 472 20.80 -16.35 -31.49
CA SER A 472 19.72 -16.98 -32.28
C SER A 472 19.19 -18.22 -31.54
N SER A 473 17.88 -18.40 -31.56
CA SER A 473 17.22 -19.55 -30.93
C SER A 473 16.00 -19.96 -31.78
N PRO A 474 16.06 -21.12 -32.48
CA PRO A 474 14.94 -21.61 -33.26
C PRO A 474 13.65 -21.78 -32.44
N ALA A 475 12.50 -21.64 -33.08
CA ALA A 475 11.18 -21.66 -32.41
C ALA A 475 10.92 -22.97 -31.60
N LEU A 476 11.41 -24.09 -32.05
CA LEU A 476 11.33 -25.39 -31.34
C LEU A 476 12.05 -25.35 -29.99
N ASN A 477 13.26 -24.75 -29.95
CA ASN A 477 14.01 -24.58 -28.70
C ASN A 477 13.28 -23.61 -27.73
N ASN A 478 12.58 -22.62 -28.27
CA ASN A 478 11.79 -21.69 -27.46
C ASN A 478 10.60 -22.37 -26.76
N ALA A 479 9.90 -23.29 -27.47
CA ALA A 479 8.79 -24.06 -26.89
C ALA A 479 9.28 -25.01 -25.80
N PHE A 480 10.35 -25.75 -26.05
CA PHE A 480 10.97 -26.63 -25.06
C PHE A 480 11.43 -25.86 -23.83
N TYR A 481 12.03 -24.69 -24.00
CA TYR A 481 12.52 -23.89 -22.90
C TYR A 481 11.38 -23.30 -22.08
N LYS A 482 10.26 -22.87 -22.69
CA LYS A 482 9.06 -22.42 -21.99
C LYS A 482 8.48 -23.53 -21.10
N LEU A 483 8.47 -24.76 -21.59
CA LEU A 483 8.07 -25.94 -20.81
C LEU A 483 9.05 -26.21 -19.65
N LEU A 484 10.35 -26.07 -19.90
CA LEU A 484 11.39 -26.29 -18.89
C LEU A 484 11.33 -25.25 -17.80
N VAL A 485 11.05 -23.97 -18.11
CA VAL A 485 10.79 -22.90 -17.13
C VAL A 485 9.51 -23.17 -16.36
N ALA A 486 8.46 -23.68 -17.01
CA ALA A 486 7.23 -24.06 -16.32
C ALA A 486 7.48 -25.22 -15.33
N PHE A 487 8.22 -26.22 -15.71
CA PHE A 487 8.61 -27.35 -14.85
C PHE A 487 9.50 -26.89 -13.68
N TYR A 488 10.47 -26.03 -13.94
CA TYR A 488 11.33 -25.44 -12.92
C TYR A 488 10.57 -24.62 -11.89
N ASN A 489 9.61 -23.80 -12.36
CA ASN A 489 8.72 -23.05 -11.47
C ASN A 489 7.87 -24.01 -10.61
N MET A 490 7.43 -25.14 -11.17
CA MET A 490 6.70 -26.17 -10.42
C MET A 490 7.55 -26.74 -9.28
N LEU A 491 8.82 -27.04 -9.53
CA LEU A 491 9.75 -27.51 -8.50
C LEU A 491 10.06 -26.44 -7.45
N TYR A 492 10.24 -25.20 -7.89
CA TYR A 492 10.55 -24.07 -7.00
C TYR A 492 9.40 -23.77 -6.02
N PHE A 493 8.17 -23.78 -6.51
CA PHE A 493 6.98 -23.54 -5.67
C PHE A 493 6.53 -24.79 -4.90
N GLY A 494 7.23 -25.92 -5.07
CA GLY A 494 7.01 -27.14 -4.30
C GLY A 494 5.55 -27.63 -4.32
N PHE A 495 4.90 -27.58 -5.48
CA PHE A 495 3.47 -27.90 -5.69
C PHE A 495 2.49 -27.00 -4.90
N LYS A 496 2.97 -26.00 -4.19
CA LYS A 496 2.12 -25.10 -3.39
C LYS A 496 1.29 -24.13 -4.24
N ASN A 497 1.67 -23.91 -5.50
CA ASN A 497 0.93 -23.02 -6.40
C ASN A 497 0.79 -23.58 -7.83
N PRO A 498 0.00 -24.64 -8.03
CA PRO A 498 -0.18 -25.29 -9.35
C PRO A 498 -0.81 -24.35 -10.39
N ARG A 499 -1.50 -23.27 -9.93
CA ARG A 499 -2.11 -22.26 -10.81
C ARG A 499 -1.08 -21.55 -11.69
N ILE A 500 0.14 -21.32 -11.20
CA ILE A 500 1.19 -20.66 -12.00
C ILE A 500 1.56 -21.55 -13.19
N VAL A 501 1.78 -22.83 -12.96
CA VAL A 501 2.13 -23.79 -14.01
C VAL A 501 1.00 -23.94 -15.02
N TYR A 502 -0.25 -24.09 -14.52
CA TYR A 502 -1.44 -24.16 -15.37
C TYR A 502 -1.55 -22.94 -16.30
N ASN A 503 -1.41 -21.73 -15.77
CA ASN A 503 -1.49 -20.51 -16.56
C ASN A 503 -0.35 -20.42 -17.60
N ARG A 504 0.86 -20.84 -17.26
CA ARG A 504 1.98 -20.89 -18.23
C ARG A 504 1.72 -21.88 -19.36
N LEU A 505 1.14 -23.04 -19.07
CA LEU A 505 0.72 -24.02 -20.08
C LEU A 505 -0.43 -23.47 -20.94
N LEU A 506 -1.37 -22.74 -20.31
CA LEU A 506 -2.49 -22.10 -21.00
C LEU A 506 -2.01 -21.12 -22.08
N ALA A 507 -0.90 -20.42 -21.87
CA ALA A 507 -0.29 -19.53 -22.85
C ALA A 507 0.07 -20.24 -24.18
N LEU A 508 0.33 -21.57 -24.14
CA LEU A 508 0.70 -22.38 -25.30
C LEU A 508 -0.50 -22.93 -26.06
N THR A 509 -1.71 -22.84 -25.49
CA THR A 509 -2.92 -23.47 -26.06
C THR A 509 -3.71 -22.57 -27.00
N PHE A 510 -3.34 -21.31 -27.14
CA PHE A 510 -4.01 -20.37 -28.03
C PHE A 510 -3.61 -20.61 -29.50
N LYS A 511 -4.59 -20.82 -30.37
CA LYS A 511 -4.41 -21.12 -31.81
C LYS A 511 -4.78 -19.93 -32.72
N GLY A 512 -4.70 -18.70 -32.24
CA GLY A 512 -4.98 -17.51 -33.06
C GLY A 512 -3.78 -17.14 -33.96
N SER A 513 -4.07 -16.60 -35.16
CA SER A 513 -3.10 -16.03 -36.07
C SER A 513 -3.39 -14.55 -36.32
N GLY A 514 -2.35 -13.75 -36.60
CA GLY A 514 -2.43 -12.31 -36.84
C GLY A 514 -2.38 -11.46 -35.57
N PRO A 515 -2.29 -10.14 -35.74
CA PRO A 515 -2.21 -9.20 -34.61
C PRO A 515 -3.47 -9.20 -33.76
N ILE A 516 -3.31 -9.10 -32.44
CA ILE A 516 -4.41 -9.10 -31.46
C ILE A 516 -4.27 -7.88 -30.59
N TRP A 517 -5.34 -7.08 -30.51
CA TRP A 517 -5.45 -5.94 -29.62
C TRP A 517 -6.56 -6.16 -28.60
N LEU A 518 -6.27 -5.84 -27.33
CA LEU A 518 -7.24 -5.88 -26.24
C LEU A 518 -7.58 -4.46 -25.82
N TYR A 519 -8.85 -4.23 -25.52
CA TYR A 519 -9.37 -2.97 -25.02
C TYR A 519 -10.03 -3.22 -23.68
N LEU A 520 -9.77 -2.36 -22.70
CA LEU A 520 -10.45 -2.47 -21.43
C LEU A 520 -10.44 -1.16 -20.64
N ASP A 521 -11.56 -0.90 -19.95
CA ASP A 521 -11.80 0.26 -19.14
C ASP A 521 -11.85 -0.06 -17.64
N ARG A 522 -11.95 0.99 -16.82
CA ARG A 522 -12.07 0.88 -15.38
C ARG A 522 -13.37 0.20 -14.95
N TYR A 523 -13.37 -0.43 -13.79
CA TYR A 523 -14.52 -1.10 -13.22
C TYR A 523 -15.74 -0.17 -13.13
N GLY A 524 -16.88 -0.61 -13.64
CA GLY A 524 -18.14 0.11 -13.61
C GLY A 524 -18.26 1.28 -14.58
N VAL A 525 -17.25 1.51 -15.45
CA VAL A 525 -17.22 2.66 -16.37
C VAL A 525 -16.84 2.21 -17.77
N PHE A 526 -17.59 2.69 -18.78
CA PHE A 526 -17.18 2.67 -20.19
C PHE A 526 -16.52 4.00 -20.49
N ASP A 527 -15.25 3.97 -20.89
CA ASP A 527 -14.40 5.13 -21.05
C ASP A 527 -13.65 5.09 -22.41
N ASN A 528 -12.55 5.77 -22.50
CA ASN A 528 -11.77 5.95 -23.72
C ASN A 528 -11.43 4.64 -24.45
N ALA A 529 -11.22 3.51 -23.75
CA ALA A 529 -10.94 2.25 -24.43
C ALA A 529 -12.18 1.65 -25.07
N TYR A 530 -13.36 1.87 -24.51
CA TYR A 530 -14.64 1.48 -25.14
C TYR A 530 -14.86 2.25 -26.46
N ASP A 531 -14.75 3.57 -26.42
CA ASP A 531 -14.94 4.40 -27.63
C ASP A 531 -13.89 4.07 -28.70
N GLN A 532 -12.63 3.85 -28.29
CA GLN A 532 -11.59 3.42 -29.22
C GLN A 532 -11.88 2.03 -29.82
N PHE A 533 -12.40 1.09 -29.01
CA PHE A 533 -12.81 -0.23 -29.51
C PHE A 533 -13.93 -0.10 -30.55
N LYS A 534 -14.98 0.70 -30.28
CA LYS A 534 -16.10 0.94 -31.20
C LYS A 534 -15.60 1.50 -32.54
N HIS A 535 -14.72 2.50 -32.49
CA HIS A 535 -14.12 3.08 -33.68
C HIS A 535 -13.28 2.06 -34.47
N ASP A 536 -12.43 1.31 -33.78
CA ASP A 536 -11.48 0.39 -34.41
C ASP A 536 -12.13 -0.89 -34.91
N PHE A 537 -13.27 -1.31 -34.33
CA PHE A 537 -13.95 -2.58 -34.65
C PHE A 537 -14.36 -2.67 -36.12
N SER A 538 -14.70 -1.56 -36.72
CA SER A 538 -15.08 -1.48 -38.13
C SER A 538 -13.93 -1.60 -39.14
N LYS A 539 -12.66 -1.47 -38.69
CA LYS A 539 -11.47 -1.46 -39.55
C LYS A 539 -11.16 -2.84 -40.12
N LYS A 540 -10.90 -2.92 -41.41
CA LYS A 540 -10.55 -4.17 -42.14
C LYS A 540 -9.03 -4.24 -42.38
N ASP A 541 -8.23 -4.20 -41.33
CA ASP A 541 -6.76 -4.18 -41.35
C ASP A 541 -6.11 -5.49 -40.90
N GLY A 542 -6.90 -6.55 -40.71
CA GLY A 542 -6.43 -7.87 -40.29
C GLY A 542 -6.15 -7.99 -38.79
N VAL A 543 -6.38 -6.92 -38.00
CA VAL A 543 -6.20 -6.94 -36.55
C VAL A 543 -7.45 -7.52 -35.87
N LYS A 544 -7.26 -8.53 -35.01
CA LYS A 544 -8.32 -9.09 -34.16
C LYS A 544 -8.45 -8.24 -32.90
N ARG A 545 -9.62 -7.68 -32.68
CA ARG A 545 -9.92 -6.77 -31.57
C ARG A 545 -10.87 -7.41 -30.59
N TYR A 546 -10.55 -7.36 -29.31
CA TYR A 546 -11.36 -7.89 -28.22
C TYR A 546 -11.55 -6.83 -27.15
N TYR A 547 -12.79 -6.65 -26.71
CA TYR A 547 -13.08 -5.82 -25.53
C TYR A 547 -13.18 -6.74 -24.31
N ILE A 548 -12.43 -6.38 -23.24
CA ILE A 548 -12.46 -7.14 -21.99
C ILE A 548 -13.44 -6.47 -21.05
N LEU A 549 -14.57 -7.13 -20.83
CA LEU A 549 -15.67 -6.64 -20.01
C LEU A 549 -15.50 -7.10 -18.56
N ASN A 550 -15.64 -6.16 -17.63
CA ASN A 550 -15.59 -6.45 -16.19
C ASN A 550 -16.89 -7.17 -15.75
N ASP A 551 -16.78 -8.00 -14.70
CA ASP A 551 -17.93 -8.78 -14.21
C ASP A 551 -19.06 -7.87 -13.68
N CYS A 552 -18.75 -6.73 -13.09
CA CYS A 552 -19.73 -5.75 -12.61
C CYS A 552 -20.50 -5.03 -13.73
N ASP A 553 -20.05 -5.13 -14.99
CA ASP A 553 -20.69 -4.49 -16.15
C ASP A 553 -21.40 -5.50 -17.07
N ARG A 554 -21.55 -6.74 -16.61
CA ARG A 554 -22.14 -7.83 -17.41
C ARG A 554 -23.59 -7.56 -17.85
N ASP A 555 -24.37 -6.92 -17.00
CA ASP A 555 -25.75 -6.52 -17.25
C ASP A 555 -25.87 -5.49 -18.38
N LYS A 556 -24.83 -4.69 -18.63
CA LYS A 556 -24.77 -3.68 -19.67
C LYS A 556 -24.37 -4.22 -21.05
N LEU A 557 -24.01 -5.51 -21.14
CA LEU A 557 -23.52 -6.12 -22.39
C LEU A 557 -24.50 -5.93 -23.55
N ASP A 558 -25.79 -6.13 -23.29
CA ASP A 558 -26.83 -6.08 -24.32
C ASP A 558 -27.17 -4.64 -24.77
N GLU A 559 -27.00 -3.69 -23.86
CA GLU A 559 -27.22 -2.27 -24.13
C GLU A 559 -26.04 -1.66 -24.93
N ARG A 560 -24.82 -2.04 -24.59
CA ARG A 560 -23.60 -1.36 -25.07
C ARG A 560 -23.00 -1.95 -26.33
N PHE A 561 -23.25 -3.22 -26.64
CA PHE A 561 -22.59 -3.90 -27.76
C PHE A 561 -23.61 -4.49 -28.75
N THR A 562 -23.34 -4.29 -30.03
CA THR A 562 -24.12 -4.91 -31.11
C THR A 562 -23.92 -6.44 -31.12
N PRO A 563 -24.80 -7.22 -31.76
CA PRO A 563 -24.65 -8.68 -31.88
C PRO A 563 -23.33 -9.14 -32.51
N GLU A 564 -22.76 -8.34 -33.43
CA GLU A 564 -21.45 -8.63 -34.04
C GLU A 564 -20.30 -8.35 -33.06
N GLU A 565 -20.34 -7.24 -32.36
CA GLU A 565 -19.32 -6.86 -31.38
C GLU A 565 -19.28 -7.83 -30.19
N LYS A 566 -20.43 -8.33 -29.75
CA LYS A 566 -20.53 -9.31 -28.64
C LYS A 566 -19.71 -10.57 -28.88
N LYS A 567 -19.50 -10.97 -30.14
CA LYS A 567 -18.64 -12.12 -30.49
C LYS A 567 -17.17 -11.89 -30.05
N ASN A 568 -16.80 -10.63 -29.90
CA ASN A 568 -15.44 -10.18 -29.53
C ASN A 568 -15.37 -9.57 -28.13
N VAL A 569 -16.47 -9.65 -27.35
CA VAL A 569 -16.44 -9.27 -25.92
C VAL A 569 -16.07 -10.49 -25.07
N VAL A 570 -15.10 -10.33 -24.20
CA VAL A 570 -14.54 -11.39 -23.38
C VAL A 570 -14.56 -11.00 -21.92
N MET A 571 -15.13 -11.85 -21.07
CA MET A 571 -15.20 -11.57 -19.64
C MET A 571 -13.84 -11.55 -18.98
N PHE A 572 -13.63 -10.57 -18.09
CA PHE A 572 -12.42 -10.46 -17.26
C PHE A 572 -12.20 -11.77 -16.46
N HIS A 573 -10.96 -12.13 -16.19
CA HIS A 573 -10.56 -13.39 -15.54
C HIS A 573 -10.90 -14.69 -16.28
N SER A 574 -11.68 -14.69 -17.38
CA SER A 574 -12.00 -15.91 -18.12
C SER A 574 -10.77 -16.62 -18.67
N LYS A 575 -10.94 -17.90 -19.05
CA LYS A 575 -9.88 -18.68 -19.70
C LYS A 575 -9.39 -18.01 -20.99
N LEU A 576 -10.33 -17.49 -21.79
CA LEU A 576 -10.02 -16.82 -23.06
C LEU A 576 -9.26 -15.49 -22.79
N HIS A 577 -9.66 -14.70 -21.79
CA HIS A 577 -8.90 -13.50 -21.40
C HIS A 577 -7.45 -13.83 -21.07
N LYS A 578 -7.20 -14.88 -20.27
CA LYS A 578 -5.86 -15.32 -19.91
C LYS A 578 -5.03 -15.73 -21.13
N GLN A 579 -5.63 -16.45 -22.09
CA GLN A 579 -4.98 -16.83 -23.34
C GLN A 579 -4.65 -15.61 -24.20
N LEU A 580 -5.61 -14.69 -24.37
CA LEU A 580 -5.44 -13.45 -25.13
C LEU A 580 -4.35 -12.55 -24.51
N TYR A 581 -4.32 -12.40 -23.18
CA TYR A 581 -3.32 -11.62 -22.47
C TYR A 581 -1.87 -12.05 -22.78
N PHE A 582 -1.64 -13.35 -22.92
CA PHE A 582 -0.31 -13.87 -23.31
C PHE A 582 0.03 -13.72 -24.79
N ASN A 583 -0.98 -13.56 -25.65
CA ASN A 583 -0.81 -13.62 -27.09
C ASN A 583 -1.10 -12.30 -27.81
N CYS A 584 -1.61 -11.28 -27.11
CA CYS A 584 -1.88 -9.98 -27.70
C CYS A 584 -0.61 -9.18 -27.99
N ASP A 585 -0.72 -8.27 -28.96
CA ASP A 585 0.35 -7.37 -29.38
C ASP A 585 0.18 -5.98 -28.75
N LYS A 586 -1.07 -5.59 -28.43
CA LYS A 586 -1.37 -4.34 -27.73
C LYS A 586 -2.47 -4.54 -26.69
N ILE A 587 -2.34 -3.79 -25.60
CA ILE A 587 -3.41 -3.55 -24.64
C ILE A 587 -3.66 -2.06 -24.61
N ILE A 588 -4.87 -1.64 -24.93
CA ILE A 588 -5.32 -0.26 -25.01
C ILE A 588 -6.30 -0.04 -23.86
N THR A 589 -5.98 0.86 -22.94
CA THR A 589 -6.69 0.92 -21.68
C THR A 589 -6.73 2.32 -21.07
N SER A 590 -7.77 2.59 -20.28
CA SER A 590 -7.84 3.75 -19.39
C SER A 590 -7.28 3.48 -17.97
N PHE A 591 -6.66 2.30 -17.73
CA PHE A 591 -5.89 2.01 -16.52
C PHE A 591 -4.41 2.40 -16.67
N SER A 592 -3.87 3.08 -15.66
CA SER A 592 -2.43 3.38 -15.57
C SER A 592 -1.59 2.23 -15.02
N ASN A 593 -2.20 1.26 -14.33
CA ASN A 593 -1.52 0.19 -13.64
C ASN A 593 -1.75 -1.17 -14.30
N LEU A 594 -0.66 -1.85 -14.70
CA LEU A 594 -0.71 -3.18 -15.32
C LEU A 594 -1.36 -4.24 -14.42
N SER A 595 -1.31 -4.09 -13.08
CA SER A 595 -1.95 -5.04 -12.17
C SER A 595 -3.47 -5.11 -12.34
N ASN A 596 -4.10 -4.00 -12.73
CA ASN A 596 -5.54 -3.91 -12.97
C ASN A 596 -5.94 -4.43 -14.36
N VAL A 597 -4.97 -4.49 -15.28
CA VAL A 597 -5.16 -5.00 -16.64
C VAL A 597 -4.93 -6.51 -16.70
N SER A 598 -4.10 -7.02 -15.78
CA SER A 598 -3.71 -8.43 -15.74
C SER A 598 -4.82 -9.33 -15.19
N PRO A 599 -5.19 -10.42 -15.89
CA PRO A 599 -6.15 -11.40 -15.37
C PRO A 599 -5.64 -12.21 -14.18
N PHE A 600 -4.45 -11.91 -13.66
CA PHE A 600 -3.80 -12.65 -12.58
C PHE A 600 -3.64 -11.82 -11.30
N GLY A 601 -3.92 -10.51 -11.34
CA GLY A 601 -3.66 -9.58 -10.25
C GLY A 601 -2.18 -9.18 -10.13
N ALA A 602 -1.87 -8.30 -9.17
CA ALA A 602 -0.55 -7.66 -9.03
C ALA A 602 0.58 -8.66 -8.71
N GLY A 603 0.40 -9.52 -7.73
CA GLY A 603 1.44 -10.42 -7.24
C GLY A 603 1.87 -11.47 -8.26
N PRO A 604 0.93 -12.26 -8.84
CA PRO A 604 1.26 -13.30 -9.79
C PRO A 604 1.75 -12.81 -11.16
N THR A 605 1.44 -11.58 -11.57
CA THR A 605 1.80 -11.06 -12.91
C THR A 605 3.30 -11.14 -13.19
N ARG A 606 4.15 -10.92 -12.18
CA ARG A 606 5.61 -11.04 -12.29
C ARG A 606 6.10 -12.41 -12.78
N TRP A 607 5.35 -13.50 -12.50
CA TRP A 607 5.69 -14.86 -12.87
C TRP A 607 5.43 -15.17 -14.33
N TYR A 608 4.85 -14.23 -15.07
CA TYR A 608 4.49 -14.34 -16.47
C TYR A 608 5.16 -13.30 -17.36
N ALA A 609 6.04 -12.44 -16.79
CA ALA A 609 6.66 -11.33 -17.50
C ALA A 609 7.44 -11.76 -18.75
N ASP A 610 8.02 -12.97 -18.75
CA ASP A 610 8.72 -13.55 -19.91
C ASP A 610 7.78 -14.03 -21.04
N LEU A 611 6.49 -14.23 -20.73
CA LEU A 611 5.49 -14.69 -21.71
C LEU A 611 4.77 -13.55 -22.43
N VAL A 612 4.65 -12.38 -21.79
CA VAL A 612 3.93 -11.22 -22.34
C VAL A 612 4.77 -10.47 -23.36
N LYS A 613 4.14 -10.04 -24.47
CA LYS A 613 4.80 -9.36 -25.60
C LYS A 613 4.16 -8.03 -25.99
N PHE A 614 3.05 -7.67 -25.38
CA PHE A 614 2.25 -6.52 -25.78
C PHE A 614 2.91 -5.18 -25.43
N GLU A 615 2.52 -4.17 -26.21
CA GLU A 615 2.69 -2.77 -25.92
C GLU A 615 1.47 -2.28 -25.12
N LEU A 616 1.69 -1.65 -23.96
CA LEU A 616 0.62 -1.09 -23.14
C LEU A 616 0.41 0.38 -23.51
N VAL A 617 -0.75 0.68 -24.12
CA VAL A 617 -1.17 2.01 -24.53
C VAL A 617 -2.19 2.55 -23.53
N TYR A 618 -1.83 3.61 -22.84
CA TYR A 618 -2.68 4.28 -21.87
C TYR A 618 -3.38 5.48 -22.50
N LEU A 619 -4.71 5.45 -22.55
CA LEU A 619 -5.54 6.48 -23.18
C LEU A 619 -5.85 7.66 -22.25
N GLN A 620 -5.39 7.58 -20.99
CA GLN A 620 -5.79 8.44 -19.89
C GLN A 620 -7.29 8.25 -19.50
N HIS A 621 -7.66 8.83 -18.38
CA HIS A 621 -9.02 8.88 -17.86
C HIS A 621 -9.56 10.31 -17.84
N GLY A 622 -8.68 11.29 -17.84
CA GLY A 622 -8.94 12.71 -17.86
C GLY A 622 -7.63 13.46 -18.11
N ILE A 623 -7.71 14.73 -18.47
CA ILE A 623 -6.53 15.56 -18.67
C ILE A 623 -5.79 15.71 -17.35
N LEU A 624 -4.50 15.41 -17.34
CA LEU A 624 -3.67 15.42 -16.15
C LEU A 624 -3.36 16.85 -15.71
N HIS A 625 -3.93 17.28 -14.60
CA HIS A 625 -3.74 18.60 -14.00
C HIS A 625 -3.09 18.56 -12.60
N ALA A 626 -2.95 17.37 -12.00
CA ALA A 626 -2.36 17.19 -10.68
C ALA A 626 -1.06 16.39 -10.74
N SER A 627 -0.22 16.53 -9.72
CA SER A 627 1.01 15.72 -9.60
C SER A 627 0.66 14.32 -9.09
N LEU A 628 0.75 13.32 -9.95
CA LEU A 628 0.44 11.92 -9.67
C LEU A 628 1.65 11.01 -9.95
N ARG A 629 2.82 11.36 -9.41
CA ARG A 629 4.08 10.63 -9.64
C ARG A 629 3.98 9.14 -9.32
N SER A 630 3.31 8.78 -8.24
CA SER A 630 3.13 7.36 -7.86
C SER A 630 2.39 6.51 -8.90
N LEU A 631 1.60 7.13 -9.78
CA LEU A 631 0.81 6.44 -10.80
C LEU A 631 1.43 6.51 -12.21
N TYR A 632 2.07 7.63 -12.55
CA TYR A 632 2.48 7.92 -13.93
C TYR A 632 3.99 7.99 -14.13
N ASP A 633 4.79 7.98 -13.07
CA ASP A 633 6.24 7.98 -13.24
C ASP A 633 6.67 6.76 -14.07
N LYS A 634 7.36 7.03 -15.19
CA LYS A 634 7.82 5.99 -16.11
C LYS A 634 8.72 4.94 -15.45
N GLU A 635 9.41 5.30 -14.39
CA GLU A 635 10.26 4.39 -13.65
C GLU A 635 9.47 3.40 -12.78
N HIS A 636 8.20 3.71 -12.47
CA HIS A 636 7.32 2.88 -11.65
C HIS A 636 6.19 2.21 -12.44
N CYS A 637 5.78 2.82 -13.56
CA CYS A 637 4.68 2.30 -14.35
C CYS A 637 5.16 1.41 -15.52
N SER A 638 4.26 0.53 -15.99
CA SER A 638 4.52 -0.36 -17.12
C SER A 638 4.02 0.17 -18.44
N ILE A 639 3.59 1.43 -18.47
CA ILE A 639 3.01 2.06 -19.65
C ILE A 639 4.10 2.24 -20.71
N ASP A 640 3.83 1.80 -21.93
CA ASP A 640 4.75 1.97 -23.06
C ASP A 640 4.45 3.25 -23.80
N ARG A 641 3.16 3.58 -23.99
CA ARG A 641 2.72 4.82 -24.63
C ARG A 641 1.57 5.46 -23.88
N VAL A 642 1.56 6.79 -23.88
CA VAL A 642 0.49 7.61 -23.32
C VAL A 642 -0.11 8.48 -24.41
N VAL A 643 -1.44 8.51 -24.50
CA VAL A 643 -2.16 9.50 -25.29
C VAL A 643 -2.24 10.80 -24.49
N VAL A 644 -1.82 11.91 -25.10
CA VAL A 644 -1.79 13.25 -24.48
C VAL A 644 -2.50 14.25 -25.36
N SER A 645 -3.29 15.14 -24.74
CA SER A 645 -4.21 16.03 -25.47
C SER A 645 -3.57 17.36 -25.90
N SER A 646 -2.47 17.76 -25.28
CA SER A 646 -1.88 19.10 -25.48
C SER A 646 -0.36 19.10 -25.44
N GLY A 647 0.24 20.21 -25.92
CA GLY A 647 1.67 20.44 -25.77
C GLY A 647 2.11 20.55 -24.32
N PHE A 648 1.27 21.11 -23.43
CA PHE A 648 1.53 21.20 -22.00
C PHE A 648 1.61 19.83 -21.34
N GLU A 649 0.73 18.89 -21.72
CA GLU A 649 0.80 17.52 -21.23
C GLU A 649 2.07 16.82 -21.73
N ILE A 650 2.46 17.01 -22.98
CA ILE A 650 3.73 16.46 -23.51
C ILE A 650 4.89 16.92 -22.64
N GLU A 651 5.02 18.23 -22.42
CA GLU A 651 6.08 18.80 -21.58
C GLU A 651 6.03 18.25 -20.15
N ASN A 652 4.84 18.16 -19.57
CA ASN A 652 4.64 17.61 -18.23
C ASN A 652 5.08 16.14 -18.14
N PHE A 653 4.65 15.29 -19.10
CA PHE A 653 5.02 13.87 -19.10
C PHE A 653 6.53 13.68 -19.35
N GLN A 654 7.15 14.50 -20.17
CA GLN A 654 8.60 14.45 -20.37
C GLN A 654 9.36 14.88 -19.12
N LYS A 655 9.05 16.06 -18.58
CA LYS A 655 9.80 16.72 -17.51
C LYS A 655 9.57 16.08 -16.15
N ASN A 656 8.29 15.80 -15.81
CA ASN A 656 7.90 15.39 -14.46
C ASN A 656 7.69 13.88 -14.32
N TYR A 657 7.40 13.17 -15.41
CA TYR A 657 7.13 11.73 -15.40
C TYR A 657 8.15 10.89 -16.18
N GLY A 658 9.12 11.56 -16.82
CA GLY A 658 10.26 10.91 -17.47
C GLY A 658 9.93 10.10 -18.72
N PHE A 659 8.86 10.41 -19.46
CA PHE A 659 8.57 9.79 -20.76
C PHE A 659 9.44 10.39 -21.87
N ALA A 660 9.85 9.58 -22.82
CA ALA A 660 10.47 10.07 -24.05
C ALA A 660 9.40 10.53 -25.05
N GLU A 661 9.74 11.43 -25.97
CA GLU A 661 8.80 11.93 -26.97
C GLU A 661 8.13 10.81 -27.77
N ARG A 662 8.89 9.77 -28.16
CA ARG A 662 8.41 8.60 -28.89
C ARG A 662 7.36 7.77 -28.10
N GLU A 663 7.27 7.96 -26.79
CA GLU A 663 6.33 7.27 -25.90
C GLU A 663 5.02 8.04 -25.74
N LEU A 664 4.94 9.27 -26.28
CA LEU A 664 3.77 10.13 -26.20
C LEU A 664 3.06 10.21 -27.55
N ILE A 665 1.74 10.03 -27.53
CA ILE A 665 0.88 10.11 -28.72
C ILE A 665 0.00 11.34 -28.53
N LYS A 666 0.27 12.41 -29.31
CA LYS A 666 -0.55 13.61 -29.26
C LYS A 666 -1.86 13.35 -30.01
N SER A 667 -2.96 13.24 -29.27
CA SER A 667 -4.31 13.07 -29.82
C SER A 667 -5.35 13.47 -28.76
N CYS A 668 -6.57 13.70 -29.16
CA CYS A 668 -7.69 13.83 -28.21
C CYS A 668 -8.06 12.49 -27.59
N MET A 669 -8.77 12.53 -26.45
CA MET A 669 -9.34 11.33 -25.84
C MET A 669 -10.44 10.78 -26.72
N PRO A 670 -10.48 9.46 -26.98
CA PRO A 670 -11.46 8.84 -27.89
C PRO A 670 -12.92 9.17 -27.57
N ARG A 671 -13.30 9.28 -26.30
CA ARG A 671 -14.66 9.62 -25.89
C ARG A 671 -15.15 10.98 -26.37
N TYR A 672 -14.27 11.90 -26.73
CA TYR A 672 -14.67 13.21 -27.27
C TYR A 672 -15.18 13.13 -28.70
N ASP A 673 -14.82 12.09 -29.45
CA ASP A 673 -15.31 11.87 -30.79
C ASP A 673 -16.81 11.49 -30.83
N SER A 674 -17.31 10.90 -29.72
CA SER A 674 -18.74 10.57 -29.54
C SER A 674 -19.57 11.73 -28.98
N MET A 675 -18.96 12.83 -28.59
CA MET A 675 -19.62 14.03 -28.08
C MET A 675 -20.08 14.93 -29.23
N GLU A 676 -21.24 14.64 -29.82
CA GLU A 676 -21.87 15.57 -30.76
C GLU A 676 -22.61 16.67 -29.98
N PRO A 677 -22.34 17.97 -30.25
CA PRO A 677 -23.10 19.04 -29.63
C PRO A 677 -24.58 18.90 -29.97
N SER A 678 -25.42 18.73 -28.96
CA SER A 678 -26.89 18.51 -29.17
C SER A 678 -27.61 19.68 -29.82
N GLY A 679 -26.99 20.81 -30.06
CA GLY A 679 -27.57 22.02 -30.67
C GLY A 679 -28.70 22.66 -29.85
N LYS A 680 -29.28 21.95 -28.89
CA LYS A 680 -30.34 22.43 -28.00
C LYS A 680 -29.84 22.48 -26.57
N LYS A 681 -29.70 23.69 -26.01
CA LYS A 681 -29.38 23.87 -24.62
C LYS A 681 -30.64 23.88 -23.74
N LYS A 682 -30.70 23.09 -22.71
CA LYS A 682 -31.74 23.14 -21.67
C LYS A 682 -31.48 24.34 -20.74
N ASN A 683 -32.53 24.82 -20.08
CA ASN A 683 -32.37 25.87 -19.06
C ASN A 683 -31.79 25.33 -17.78
N ARG A 684 -30.66 24.63 -17.91
CA ARG A 684 -29.98 23.97 -16.77
C ARG A 684 -28.49 24.29 -16.78
N ILE A 685 -27.94 24.44 -15.61
CA ILE A 685 -26.50 24.52 -15.34
C ILE A 685 -26.12 23.33 -14.46
N VAL A 686 -24.89 22.87 -14.52
CA VAL A 686 -24.40 21.78 -13.68
C VAL A 686 -23.29 22.27 -12.76
N PHE A 687 -23.41 21.93 -11.50
CA PHE A 687 -22.36 22.10 -10.50
C PHE A 687 -21.80 20.70 -10.14
N SER A 688 -20.54 20.46 -10.47
CA SER A 688 -19.88 19.18 -10.26
C SER A 688 -18.51 19.40 -9.60
N PRO A 689 -18.46 19.52 -8.27
CA PRO A 689 -17.21 19.70 -7.56
C PRO A 689 -16.40 18.41 -7.52
N SER A 690 -15.07 18.52 -7.51
CA SER A 690 -14.16 17.39 -7.35
C SER A 690 -14.23 16.83 -5.92
N TRP A 691 -13.92 15.54 -5.77
CA TRP A 691 -13.86 14.90 -4.46
C TRP A 691 -12.59 15.26 -3.70
N ARG A 692 -12.62 15.08 -2.38
CA ARG A 692 -11.49 15.26 -1.46
C ARG A 692 -11.12 13.93 -0.84
N SER A 693 -9.86 13.53 -0.97
CA SER A 693 -9.39 12.19 -0.53
C SER A 693 -9.45 11.99 1.00
N ASN A 694 -9.41 13.06 1.76
CA ASN A 694 -9.50 13.05 3.22
C ASN A 694 -10.94 12.95 3.77
N LEU A 695 -11.94 13.07 2.91
CA LEU A 695 -13.36 13.04 3.30
C LEU A 695 -14.03 11.68 3.06
N ILE A 696 -13.27 10.66 2.72
CA ILE A 696 -13.78 9.29 2.55
C ILE A 696 -12.71 8.31 3.02
N GLY A 697 -13.14 7.25 3.66
CA GLY A 697 -12.26 6.25 4.23
C GLY A 697 -11.56 5.34 3.21
N ALA A 698 -10.86 4.35 3.72
CA ALA A 698 -10.08 3.41 2.93
C ALA A 698 -10.96 2.58 1.97
N LEU A 699 -10.39 2.16 0.85
CA LEU A 699 -11.02 1.18 -0.04
C LEU A 699 -10.70 -0.22 0.49
N VAL A 700 -11.72 -0.92 1.00
CA VAL A 700 -11.62 -2.29 1.48
C VAL A 700 -12.60 -3.15 0.71
N ASN A 701 -12.14 -4.24 0.10
CA ASN A 701 -12.95 -5.16 -0.72
C ASN A 701 -13.79 -4.48 -1.82
N ASN A 702 -13.23 -3.46 -2.48
CA ASN A 702 -13.91 -2.61 -3.48
C ASN A 702 -15.03 -1.69 -2.92
N GLU A 703 -15.22 -1.63 -1.63
CA GLU A 703 -16.11 -0.69 -0.97
C GLU A 703 -15.30 0.35 -0.21
N ARG A 704 -15.76 1.59 -0.21
CA ARG A 704 -15.15 2.64 0.56
C ARG A 704 -15.90 2.85 1.88
N GLU A 705 -15.13 2.99 2.93
CA GLU A 705 -15.66 3.38 4.23
C GLU A 705 -16.28 4.78 4.14
N VAL A 706 -17.47 4.93 4.69
CA VAL A 706 -18.23 6.19 4.72
C VAL A 706 -17.97 6.86 6.07
N LEU A 707 -17.61 8.15 6.05
CA LEU A 707 -17.25 8.95 7.22
C LEU A 707 -18.21 10.18 7.35
N PRO A 708 -19.49 10.00 7.71
CA PRO A 708 -20.49 11.06 7.65
C PRO A 708 -20.16 12.25 8.55
N GLU A 709 -19.66 11.99 9.76
CA GLU A 709 -19.33 13.05 10.72
C GLU A 709 -18.16 13.92 10.22
N VAL A 710 -17.09 13.28 9.74
CA VAL A 710 -15.93 13.98 9.13
C VAL A 710 -16.34 14.77 7.91
N PHE A 711 -17.24 14.20 7.09
CA PHE A 711 -17.75 14.87 5.90
C PHE A 711 -18.56 16.11 6.24
N MET A 712 -19.50 16.03 7.19
CA MET A 712 -20.34 17.14 7.62
C MET A 712 -19.56 18.27 8.32
N GLU A 713 -18.50 17.93 9.05
CA GLU A 713 -17.64 18.92 9.70
C GLU A 713 -16.69 19.64 8.73
N SER A 714 -16.48 19.09 7.54
CA SER A 714 -15.55 19.65 6.55
C SER A 714 -15.98 20.98 5.98
N ASP A 715 -14.99 21.81 5.63
CA ASP A 715 -15.23 23.06 4.89
C ASP A 715 -15.89 22.79 3.53
N PHE A 716 -15.55 21.67 2.89
CA PHE A 716 -16.19 21.26 1.64
C PHE A 716 -17.71 21.15 1.79
N PHE A 717 -18.18 20.37 2.75
CA PHE A 717 -19.61 20.19 2.99
C PHE A 717 -20.30 21.51 3.38
N LYS A 718 -19.71 22.26 4.31
CA LYS A 718 -20.24 23.54 4.77
C LYS A 718 -20.37 24.56 3.64
N GLN A 719 -19.33 24.72 2.81
CA GLN A 719 -19.32 25.66 1.70
C GLN A 719 -20.27 25.24 0.57
N VAL A 720 -20.29 23.95 0.20
CA VAL A 720 -21.21 23.44 -0.81
C VAL A 720 -22.64 23.59 -0.34
N SER A 721 -22.96 23.23 0.90
CA SER A 721 -24.32 23.40 1.47
C SER A 721 -24.75 24.85 1.49
N ALA A 722 -23.86 25.76 1.91
CA ALA A 722 -24.11 27.21 1.93
C ALA A 722 -24.34 27.75 0.51
N PHE A 723 -23.56 27.31 -0.48
CA PHE A 723 -23.74 27.71 -1.88
C PHE A 723 -25.08 27.23 -2.43
N LEU A 724 -25.44 25.96 -2.27
CA LEU A 724 -26.66 25.37 -2.80
C LEU A 724 -27.93 25.96 -2.18
N ASN A 725 -27.85 26.45 -0.92
CA ASN A 725 -28.95 27.09 -0.19
C ASN A 725 -28.90 28.63 -0.18
N SER A 726 -27.98 29.23 -0.97
CA SER A 726 -27.82 30.69 -1.02
C SER A 726 -29.01 31.36 -1.66
N GLU A 727 -29.60 32.37 -1.00
CA GLU A 727 -30.66 33.25 -1.54
C GLU A 727 -30.20 33.88 -2.85
N ARG A 728 -28.96 34.33 -2.92
CA ARG A 728 -28.39 34.92 -4.15
C ARG A 728 -28.38 33.94 -5.32
N LEU A 729 -28.11 32.65 -5.06
CA LEU A 729 -28.19 31.61 -6.09
C LEU A 729 -29.65 31.43 -6.52
N HIS A 730 -30.57 31.34 -5.58
CA HIS A 730 -32.00 31.20 -5.85
C HIS A 730 -32.51 32.34 -6.75
N ASP A 731 -32.31 33.59 -6.34
CA ASP A 731 -32.69 34.77 -7.11
C ASP A 731 -32.11 34.78 -8.53
N MET A 732 -30.85 34.36 -8.67
CA MET A 732 -30.17 34.30 -9.96
C MET A 732 -30.76 33.22 -10.86
N LEU A 733 -31.08 32.07 -10.31
CA LEU A 733 -31.71 30.98 -11.04
C LEU A 733 -33.13 31.37 -11.48
N GLU A 734 -33.91 31.97 -10.56
CA GLU A 734 -35.28 32.43 -10.81
C GLU A 734 -35.30 33.51 -11.90
N LYS A 735 -34.52 34.56 -11.74
CA LYS A 735 -34.43 35.71 -12.66
C LYS A 735 -34.08 35.28 -14.10
N ASN A 736 -33.30 34.23 -14.26
CA ASN A 736 -32.85 33.76 -15.57
C ASN A 736 -33.61 32.52 -16.07
N ASP A 737 -34.63 32.07 -15.35
CA ASP A 737 -35.36 30.83 -15.59
C ASP A 737 -34.43 29.62 -15.77
N LEU A 738 -33.51 29.42 -14.81
CA LEU A 738 -32.53 28.35 -14.80
C LEU A 738 -32.77 27.38 -13.65
N TYR A 739 -32.30 26.17 -13.84
CA TYR A 739 -32.20 25.13 -12.79
C TYR A 739 -30.74 24.72 -12.66
N LEU A 740 -30.33 24.33 -11.45
CA LEU A 740 -29.00 23.83 -11.17
C LEU A 740 -29.04 22.34 -10.82
N ASP A 741 -28.30 21.53 -11.55
CA ASP A 741 -28.06 20.12 -11.23
C ASP A 741 -26.79 20.01 -10.40
N PHE A 742 -26.89 19.61 -9.13
CA PHE A 742 -25.77 19.31 -8.28
C PHE A 742 -25.36 17.85 -8.48
N LYS A 743 -24.32 17.63 -9.28
CA LYS A 743 -23.72 16.31 -9.54
C LYS A 743 -22.49 16.12 -8.67
N ASN A 744 -22.69 15.59 -7.48
CA ASN A 744 -21.59 15.22 -6.61
C ASN A 744 -20.74 14.15 -7.27
N HIS A 745 -19.42 14.14 -6.98
CA HIS A 745 -18.53 13.12 -7.53
C HIS A 745 -19.03 11.71 -7.15
N PRO A 746 -18.97 10.70 -8.05
CA PRO A 746 -19.47 9.35 -7.77
C PRO A 746 -18.99 8.73 -6.45
N ILE A 747 -17.74 9.05 -6.02
CA ILE A 747 -17.18 8.63 -4.72
C ILE A 747 -17.98 9.21 -3.55
N PHE A 748 -18.55 10.40 -3.69
CA PHE A 748 -19.34 11.08 -2.65
C PHE A 748 -20.86 10.84 -2.76
N LYS A 749 -21.28 9.99 -3.69
CA LYS A 749 -22.71 9.68 -3.87
C LYS A 749 -23.36 9.16 -2.57
N CYS A 750 -22.59 8.43 -1.74
CA CYS A 750 -23.04 7.95 -0.44
C CYS A 750 -23.39 9.08 0.55
N TYR A 751 -22.92 10.31 0.33
CA TYR A 751 -23.18 11.48 1.17
C TYR A 751 -24.30 12.39 0.63
N ASN A 752 -24.89 12.09 -0.53
CA ASN A 752 -25.92 12.98 -1.12
C ASN A 752 -27.09 13.24 -0.17
N HIS A 753 -27.50 12.26 0.61
CA HIS A 753 -28.60 12.35 1.58
C HIS A 753 -28.29 13.30 2.76
N LEU A 754 -27.05 13.70 2.96
CA LEU A 754 -26.64 14.62 4.02
C LEU A 754 -26.88 16.09 3.65
N PHE A 755 -27.02 16.39 2.35
CA PHE A 755 -27.29 17.76 1.90
C PHE A 755 -28.79 18.08 2.04
N ASP A 756 -29.13 18.93 3.01
CA ASP A 756 -30.49 19.49 3.18
C ASP A 756 -30.67 20.69 2.24
N ILE A 757 -31.17 20.46 1.04
CA ILE A 757 -31.33 21.47 0.01
C ILE A 757 -32.74 22.04 0.05
N LYS A 758 -32.84 23.33 0.33
CA LYS A 758 -34.10 24.10 0.45
C LYS A 758 -34.49 24.85 -0.82
N ASN A 759 -33.55 24.95 -1.76
CA ASN A 759 -33.74 25.65 -3.02
C ASN A 759 -34.43 24.72 -4.04
N ASP A 760 -35.67 25.02 -4.39
CA ASP A 760 -36.51 24.24 -5.30
C ASP A 760 -36.01 24.22 -6.77
N ARG A 761 -35.08 25.12 -7.11
CA ARG A 761 -34.41 25.16 -8.43
C ARG A 761 -33.10 24.36 -8.45
N VAL A 762 -32.72 23.71 -7.35
CA VAL A 762 -31.55 22.84 -7.27
C VAL A 762 -31.99 21.37 -7.27
N CYS A 763 -31.50 20.58 -8.20
CA CYS A 763 -31.77 19.15 -8.35
C CYS A 763 -30.54 18.33 -7.94
N THR A 764 -30.72 17.27 -7.13
CA THR A 764 -29.63 16.42 -6.63
C THR A 764 -29.64 15.01 -7.20
N ASP A 765 -30.75 14.58 -7.82
CA ASP A 765 -30.97 13.21 -8.29
C ASP A 765 -31.75 13.20 -9.60
N ASN A 766 -31.73 12.06 -10.29
CA ASN A 766 -32.53 11.80 -11.51
C ASN A 766 -32.29 12.83 -12.63
N PHE A 767 -31.03 13.06 -12.97
CA PHE A 767 -30.65 13.97 -14.05
C PHE A 767 -31.03 13.40 -15.43
N ASP A 768 -31.89 14.11 -16.15
CA ASP A 768 -32.29 13.79 -17.55
C ASP A 768 -31.51 14.62 -18.59
N THR A 769 -30.47 15.33 -18.17
CA THR A 769 -29.70 16.27 -18.97
C THR A 769 -28.32 15.72 -19.27
N ASN A 770 -28.03 15.58 -20.57
CA ASN A 770 -26.68 15.21 -21.01
C ASN A 770 -25.71 16.38 -20.83
N ILE A 771 -24.40 16.07 -20.73
CA ILE A 771 -23.38 17.09 -20.43
C ILE A 771 -23.35 18.22 -21.48
N ASP A 772 -23.62 17.91 -22.74
CA ASP A 772 -23.64 18.82 -23.87
C ASP A 772 -24.92 19.69 -23.94
N GLU A 773 -25.97 19.34 -23.17
CA GLU A 773 -27.22 20.11 -23.10
C GLU A 773 -27.18 21.22 -22.03
N TYR A 774 -26.23 21.20 -21.11
CA TYR A 774 -26.08 22.25 -20.10
C TYR A 774 -25.62 23.57 -20.72
N ARG A 775 -26.15 24.68 -20.22
CA ARG A 775 -25.70 26.04 -20.59
C ARG A 775 -24.34 26.39 -20.00
N LEU A 776 -24.07 25.93 -18.76
CA LEU A 776 -22.89 26.21 -18.01
C LEU A 776 -22.52 25.01 -17.13
N MET A 777 -21.24 24.76 -16.97
CA MET A 777 -20.68 23.86 -15.99
C MET A 777 -19.85 24.64 -14.98
N ILE A 778 -20.13 24.41 -13.70
CA ILE A 778 -19.35 24.92 -12.56
C ILE A 778 -18.61 23.75 -11.97
N THR A 779 -17.31 23.88 -11.84
CA THR A 779 -16.42 22.88 -11.24
C THR A 779 -15.26 23.60 -10.56
N ASP A 780 -14.53 22.93 -9.68
CA ASP A 780 -13.37 23.43 -8.96
C ASP A 780 -12.04 22.93 -9.54
#